data_f712bed80831f78fe8214f380bd3d6a4
#
_entry.id   f712bed80831f78fe8214f380bd3d6a4
#
_cell.length_a   1.000
_cell.length_b   1.000
_cell.length_c   1.000
_cell.angle_alpha   90.00
_cell.angle_beta   90.00
_cell.angle_gamma   90.00
#
_symmetry.space_group_name_H-M   'P 1'
#
loop_
_entity.id
_entity.type
_entity.pdbx_description
1 polymer ?
#
loop_
_entity_poly.entity_id
_entity_poly.type
_entity_poly.pdbx_seq_one_letter_code
_entity_poly.pdbx_strand_id
1 'polypeptide(L)'
;MNRYNFNKIETKWQKFWEQNKTFESKIDYSKKKFYCLEMFPYPSGKIHMGHVRNYTIGDVLSRYKIQKGFNVLHPMGWDSFGMPAENAARLNNLDPKSWTEKNIKNMKTQLKSLGLAIDWDREISTCSEDYYKHQQRFFLELYDKGLVYKKENYVNWDPVDKTVLANEQVIDGKGWRSGATVERKKLSQWFFNINKFAEDLLENLENLENWPSKVKTMQKNWIGKSFGCELNFKILGNNQIDSIKCFTTRPDTLFGMSFLAISVDHPISKFYEKDEEFIKFKEECSKTGTTEESIARAEKLGFKTNLQAENPLEKNHRVPVYFANFVLMDYGFGAVFGCPAHDQRDLDFALKYNLPVKTVVRPKDSNEDFLVTNEAYTKPGIIFNSKFLNGLHFPDNSVLKTIELIETKKIGQKKINFRLKDWGVSRQRYWGCPIPIAYNGKGEIVKISHDMLPIKLPENVDLNVNGNPLDKLDEWKKIKINGEDCILETDTLDTFVDSSWYFLRFCSPKNDKEGFSLEDINYWMPVDQYIGGVEHAILHLLYSRFFTKALAYENNNIKFTEPFDGLFTQGMVCHETYKINNKWLSPEEVTSKDGINFFLKTDSNTKVNVGPSESMSKSKKNTIDPEIMIKNYGADAVRLFILSDSPPEKDIQWSEQGMLASYKFIQKFWDLVIKIYEHTKDENLEKEYKKTNDEISFFTNDIIIKISLNIEKFQYNKIIANFHEIYNFYNNLNFSEIVSQNILKDNFMNILKLMYPVLPHLVSEALTIFKINHISDWPSVDKKLVKKDDVKIVIQINGKKRDIDEFKNDIDEETLVKNVINKKELKKYFEGKKIIKKIYVKNKIINFIVQ
;
A
#
# COMPACT_ATOMS: atom_id res chain seq x y z
N MET A 1 -41.32 8.78 -24.20
CA MET A 1 -39.85 8.92 -24.16
C MET A 1 -39.23 7.56 -23.88
N ASN A 2 -38.27 7.11 -24.69
CA ASN A 2 -37.60 5.83 -24.46
C ASN A 2 -36.67 5.97 -23.28
N ARG A 3 -36.92 5.23 -22.19
CA ARG A 3 -36.00 5.15 -21.04
C ARG A 3 -34.61 4.68 -21.48
N TYR A 4 -33.57 5.14 -20.79
CA TYR A 4 -32.21 4.61 -20.97
C TYR A 4 -32.19 3.12 -20.70
N ASN A 5 -32.02 2.32 -21.77
CA ASN A 5 -31.93 0.87 -21.66
C ASN A 5 -30.48 0.43 -21.50
N PHE A 6 -29.99 0.43 -20.26
CA PHE A 6 -28.61 0.12 -19.95
C PHE A 6 -28.18 -1.27 -20.46
N ASN A 7 -29.04 -2.29 -20.35
CA ASN A 7 -28.70 -3.65 -20.80
C ASN A 7 -28.35 -3.69 -22.30
N LYS A 8 -29.11 -2.97 -23.13
CA LYS A 8 -28.87 -2.90 -24.59
C LYS A 8 -27.67 -2.00 -24.92
N ILE A 9 -27.62 -0.85 -24.29
CA ILE A 9 -26.64 0.21 -24.61
C ILE A 9 -25.25 -0.20 -24.14
N GLU A 10 -25.11 -0.64 -22.88
CA GLU A 10 -23.83 -1.03 -22.31
C GLU A 10 -23.24 -2.23 -23.05
N THR A 11 -24.05 -3.27 -23.34
CA THR A 11 -23.60 -4.42 -24.13
C THR A 11 -23.15 -4.02 -25.55
N LYS A 12 -23.85 -3.06 -26.19
CA LYS A 12 -23.48 -2.54 -27.51
C LYS A 12 -22.08 -1.92 -27.46
N TRP A 13 -21.82 -1.04 -26.50
CA TRP A 13 -20.57 -0.30 -26.44
C TRP A 13 -19.40 -1.16 -25.96
N GLN A 14 -19.60 -2.08 -25.02
CA GLN A 14 -18.57 -3.04 -24.62
C GLN A 14 -18.11 -3.89 -25.79
N LYS A 15 -19.04 -4.41 -26.61
CA LYS A 15 -18.72 -5.14 -27.84
C LYS A 15 -17.99 -4.27 -28.88
N PHE A 16 -18.44 -3.01 -29.04
CA PHE A 16 -17.79 -2.07 -29.95
C PHE A 16 -16.33 -1.83 -29.57
N TRP A 17 -16.04 -1.54 -28.28
CA TRP A 17 -14.67 -1.31 -27.80
C TRP A 17 -13.80 -2.56 -27.94
N GLU A 18 -14.33 -3.74 -27.68
CA GLU A 18 -13.59 -4.99 -27.85
C GLU A 18 -13.26 -5.28 -29.30
N GLN A 19 -14.24 -5.20 -30.20
CA GLN A 19 -14.07 -5.47 -31.64
C GLN A 19 -13.12 -4.49 -32.33
N ASN A 20 -13.14 -3.21 -31.93
CA ASN A 20 -12.30 -2.16 -32.51
C ASN A 20 -10.96 -2.01 -31.76
N LYS A 21 -10.70 -2.84 -30.73
CA LYS A 21 -9.48 -2.75 -29.90
C LYS A 21 -9.20 -1.32 -29.44
N THR A 22 -10.25 -0.62 -28.98
CA THR A 22 -10.26 0.84 -28.74
C THR A 22 -9.18 1.26 -27.73
N PHE A 23 -8.79 0.37 -26.83
CA PHE A 23 -7.84 0.65 -25.74
C PHE A 23 -6.49 -0.07 -25.90
N GLU A 24 -6.23 -0.66 -27.10
CA GLU A 24 -4.93 -1.25 -27.40
C GLU A 24 -3.84 -0.17 -27.40
N SER A 25 -2.74 -0.44 -26.68
CA SER A 25 -1.61 0.46 -26.53
C SER A 25 -0.37 -0.08 -27.26
N LYS A 26 0.34 0.82 -27.95
CA LYS A 26 1.61 0.53 -28.65
C LYS A 26 2.59 1.66 -28.36
N ILE A 27 3.89 1.40 -28.50
CA ILE A 27 4.89 2.47 -28.42
C ILE A 27 4.58 3.53 -29.49
N ASP A 28 4.45 4.78 -29.05
CA ASP A 28 4.21 5.94 -29.90
C ASP A 28 4.98 7.15 -29.35
N TYR A 29 6.16 7.39 -29.91
CA TYR A 29 7.03 8.49 -29.49
C TYR A 29 6.50 9.89 -29.86
N SER A 30 5.43 9.97 -30.66
CA SER A 30 4.78 11.25 -31.00
C SER A 30 3.88 11.77 -29.87
N LYS A 31 3.52 10.90 -28.92
CA LYS A 31 2.65 11.19 -27.78
C LYS A 31 3.39 11.03 -26.47
N LYS A 32 3.00 11.82 -25.48
CA LYS A 32 3.46 11.59 -24.09
C LYS A 32 2.84 10.30 -23.58
N LYS A 33 3.66 9.38 -23.03
CA LYS A 33 3.18 8.15 -22.43
C LYS A 33 2.45 8.41 -21.09
N PHE A 34 1.55 7.54 -20.73
CA PHE A 34 0.95 7.47 -19.39
C PHE A 34 0.65 6.02 -19.05
N TYR A 35 1.30 5.48 -18.05
CA TYR A 35 1.08 4.13 -17.56
C TYR A 35 0.22 4.19 -16.28
N CYS A 36 -1.05 3.83 -16.39
CA CYS A 36 -1.98 3.68 -15.28
C CYS A 36 -2.07 2.20 -14.91
N LEU A 37 -1.89 1.88 -13.65
CA LEU A 37 -1.90 0.50 -13.18
C LEU A 37 -2.59 0.41 -11.83
N GLU A 38 -3.56 -0.48 -11.70
CA GLU A 38 -4.10 -0.92 -10.43
C GLU A 38 -3.44 -2.22 -9.99
N MET A 39 -3.39 -2.44 -8.67
CA MET A 39 -2.97 -3.73 -8.14
C MET A 39 -3.87 -4.81 -8.71
N PHE A 40 -3.28 -5.78 -9.40
CA PHE A 40 -4.02 -6.84 -10.07
C PHE A 40 -4.66 -7.81 -9.07
N PRO A 41 -5.83 -8.41 -9.41
CA PRO A 41 -6.57 -9.20 -8.46
C PRO A 41 -6.02 -10.62 -8.34
N TYR A 42 -6.22 -11.18 -7.15
CA TYR A 42 -6.11 -12.60 -6.91
C TYR A 42 -7.40 -13.32 -7.39
N PRO A 43 -7.33 -14.36 -8.24
CA PRO A 43 -8.51 -15.03 -8.81
C PRO A 43 -9.21 -15.95 -7.81
N SER A 44 -9.91 -15.37 -6.83
CA SER A 44 -10.55 -16.07 -5.71
C SER A 44 -12.05 -16.38 -5.94
N GLY A 45 -12.52 -16.40 -7.17
CA GLY A 45 -13.88 -16.77 -7.59
C GLY A 45 -14.67 -15.65 -8.25
N LYS A 46 -15.12 -14.64 -7.50
CA LYS A 46 -15.87 -13.48 -8.00
C LYS A 46 -15.21 -12.18 -7.56
N ILE A 47 -15.37 -11.11 -8.34
CA ILE A 47 -15.01 -9.76 -7.89
C ILE A 47 -15.99 -9.30 -6.78
N HIS A 48 -15.59 -8.33 -5.99
CA HIS A 48 -16.42 -7.63 -5.00
C HIS A 48 -16.36 -6.12 -5.22
N MET A 49 -17.19 -5.36 -4.50
CA MET A 49 -17.28 -3.90 -4.71
C MET A 49 -15.96 -3.14 -4.47
N GLY A 50 -15.03 -3.69 -3.67
CA GLY A 50 -13.68 -3.15 -3.55
C GLY A 50 -12.89 -3.19 -4.85
N HIS A 51 -12.99 -4.28 -5.63
CA HIS A 51 -12.40 -4.37 -6.97
C HIS A 51 -13.05 -3.34 -7.91
N VAL A 52 -14.41 -3.23 -7.88
CA VAL A 52 -15.14 -2.24 -8.70
C VAL A 52 -14.61 -0.84 -8.42
N ARG A 53 -14.41 -0.49 -7.14
CA ARG A 53 -13.88 0.81 -6.73
C ARG A 53 -12.48 1.05 -7.26
N ASN A 54 -11.56 0.12 -7.00
CA ASN A 54 -10.17 0.21 -7.41
C ASN A 54 -10.03 0.46 -8.92
N TYR A 55 -10.65 -0.40 -9.72
CA TYR A 55 -10.55 -0.34 -11.18
C TYR A 55 -11.35 0.81 -11.80
N THR A 56 -12.44 1.25 -11.18
CA THR A 56 -13.16 2.44 -11.65
C THR A 56 -12.35 3.72 -11.44
N ILE A 57 -11.60 3.82 -10.33
CA ILE A 57 -10.71 4.98 -10.07
C ILE A 57 -9.66 5.12 -11.16
N GLY A 58 -8.97 4.03 -11.50
CA GLY A 58 -7.95 4.04 -12.55
C GLY A 58 -8.53 4.21 -13.95
N ASP A 59 -9.70 3.62 -14.23
CA ASP A 59 -10.39 3.78 -15.51
C ASP A 59 -10.78 5.24 -15.78
N VAL A 60 -11.28 5.96 -14.78
CA VAL A 60 -11.59 7.40 -14.91
C VAL A 60 -10.34 8.18 -15.28
N LEU A 61 -9.22 7.93 -14.61
CA LEU A 61 -7.96 8.59 -14.92
C LEU A 61 -7.45 8.23 -16.33
N SER A 62 -7.49 6.93 -16.68
CA SER A 62 -7.04 6.45 -17.99
C SER A 62 -7.83 7.07 -19.12
N ARG A 63 -9.16 7.11 -19.04
CA ARG A 63 -10.02 7.77 -20.05
C ARG A 63 -9.74 9.26 -20.15
N TYR A 64 -9.56 9.95 -19.03
CA TYR A 64 -9.17 11.36 -19.00
C TYR A 64 -7.84 11.59 -19.72
N LYS A 65 -6.83 10.77 -19.44
CA LYS A 65 -5.50 10.89 -20.09
C LYS A 65 -5.56 10.59 -21.57
N ILE A 66 -6.36 9.60 -22.00
CA ILE A 66 -6.62 9.33 -23.42
C ILE A 66 -7.21 10.57 -24.11
N GLN A 67 -8.25 11.18 -23.53
CA GLN A 67 -8.85 12.42 -24.06
C GLN A 67 -7.89 13.61 -24.02
N LYS A 68 -6.90 13.63 -23.14
CA LYS A 68 -5.81 14.63 -23.13
C LYS A 68 -4.73 14.37 -24.17
N GLY A 69 -4.88 13.33 -25.00
CA GLY A 69 -3.96 12.98 -26.08
C GLY A 69 -2.73 12.18 -25.66
N PHE A 70 -2.71 11.63 -24.43
CA PHE A 70 -1.62 10.75 -23.99
C PHE A 70 -1.72 9.38 -24.67
N ASN A 71 -0.57 8.71 -24.83
CA ASN A 71 -0.49 7.30 -25.14
C ASN A 71 -0.59 6.53 -23.81
N VAL A 72 -1.75 5.91 -23.57
CA VAL A 72 -2.07 5.32 -22.26
C VAL A 72 -1.89 3.81 -22.31
N LEU A 73 -1.09 3.28 -21.37
CA LEU A 73 -1.01 1.85 -21.05
C LEU A 73 -1.86 1.59 -19.80
N HIS A 74 -2.93 0.80 -19.95
CA HIS A 74 -3.83 0.40 -18.87
C HIS A 74 -4.11 -1.11 -18.94
N PRO A 75 -3.21 -1.96 -18.45
CA PRO A 75 -3.29 -3.42 -18.58
C PRO A 75 -4.05 -4.06 -17.42
N MET A 76 -4.38 -5.34 -17.56
CA MET A 76 -4.95 -6.18 -16.53
C MET A 76 -4.32 -7.58 -16.56
N GLY A 77 -4.20 -8.21 -15.39
CA GLY A 77 -3.71 -9.57 -15.22
C GLY A 77 -4.14 -10.18 -13.90
N TRP A 78 -3.51 -11.30 -13.55
CA TRP A 78 -3.94 -12.14 -12.43
C TRP A 78 -2.74 -12.55 -11.58
N ASP A 79 -2.80 -12.20 -10.29
CA ASP A 79 -1.91 -12.76 -9.27
C ASP A 79 -2.45 -14.14 -8.87
N SER A 80 -1.97 -15.18 -9.54
CA SER A 80 -2.71 -16.42 -9.67
C SER A 80 -2.10 -17.64 -8.97
N PHE A 81 -0.89 -17.53 -8.42
CA PHE A 81 -0.30 -18.49 -7.51
C PHE A 81 -0.75 -18.25 -6.06
N GLY A 82 -0.50 -19.22 -5.17
CA GLY A 82 -0.58 -19.06 -3.73
C GLY A 82 -1.63 -19.89 -3.01
N MET A 83 -1.53 -19.81 -1.68
CA MET A 83 -2.32 -20.61 -0.73
C MET A 83 -3.84 -20.53 -0.89
N PRO A 84 -4.47 -19.39 -1.22
CA PRO A 84 -5.93 -19.36 -1.28
C PRO A 84 -6.49 -20.29 -2.37
N ALA A 85 -5.83 -20.37 -3.54
CA ALA A 85 -6.22 -21.31 -4.58
C ALA A 85 -5.94 -22.76 -4.17
N GLU A 86 -4.75 -23.02 -3.60
CA GLU A 86 -4.38 -24.36 -3.12
C GLU A 86 -5.33 -24.85 -2.03
N ASN A 87 -5.63 -24.03 -1.02
CA ASN A 87 -6.54 -24.40 0.06
C ASN A 87 -7.99 -24.61 -0.44
N ALA A 88 -8.46 -23.74 -1.34
CA ALA A 88 -9.79 -23.89 -1.93
C ALA A 88 -9.89 -25.15 -2.81
N ALA A 89 -8.87 -25.44 -3.59
CA ALA A 89 -8.80 -26.64 -4.42
C ALA A 89 -8.80 -27.91 -3.53
N ARG A 90 -7.97 -27.92 -2.48
CA ARG A 90 -7.91 -29.01 -1.50
C ARG A 90 -9.27 -29.26 -0.83
N LEU A 91 -9.96 -28.20 -0.36
CA LEU A 91 -11.26 -28.31 0.29
C LEU A 91 -12.38 -28.83 -0.66
N ASN A 92 -12.24 -28.59 -1.97
CA ASN A 92 -13.21 -28.98 -2.97
C ASN A 92 -12.79 -30.22 -3.79
N ASN A 93 -11.67 -30.85 -3.45
CA ASN A 93 -11.07 -31.96 -4.22
C ASN A 93 -10.89 -31.62 -5.70
N LEU A 94 -10.36 -30.44 -5.99
CA LEU A 94 -10.09 -29.92 -7.32
C LEU A 94 -8.59 -29.69 -7.52
N ASP A 95 -8.14 -29.65 -8.78
CA ASP A 95 -6.81 -29.21 -9.12
C ASP A 95 -6.70 -27.68 -9.03
N PRO A 96 -5.65 -27.14 -8.38
CA PRO A 96 -5.45 -25.68 -8.24
C PRO A 96 -5.38 -24.92 -9.56
N LYS A 97 -4.77 -25.50 -10.60
CA LYS A 97 -4.69 -24.89 -11.94
C LYS A 97 -6.08 -24.72 -12.53
N SER A 98 -6.86 -25.79 -12.60
CA SER A 98 -8.23 -25.76 -13.13
C SER A 98 -9.15 -24.83 -12.33
N TRP A 99 -9.01 -24.81 -10.99
CA TRP A 99 -9.73 -23.89 -10.12
C TRP A 99 -9.39 -22.43 -10.45
N THR A 100 -8.11 -22.12 -10.59
CA THR A 100 -7.60 -20.77 -10.88
C THR A 100 -8.05 -20.28 -12.24
N GLU A 101 -7.89 -21.10 -13.29
CA GLU A 101 -8.30 -20.76 -14.66
C GLU A 101 -9.82 -20.48 -14.77
N LYS A 102 -10.65 -21.29 -14.08
CA LYS A 102 -12.09 -21.06 -14.00
C LYS A 102 -12.41 -19.71 -13.35
N ASN A 103 -11.71 -19.37 -12.26
CA ASN A 103 -11.93 -18.11 -11.56
C ASN A 103 -11.48 -16.91 -12.38
N ILE A 104 -10.34 -17.00 -13.07
CA ILE A 104 -9.86 -15.98 -14.01
C ILE A 104 -10.94 -15.70 -15.07
N LYS A 105 -11.47 -16.73 -15.70
CA LYS A 105 -12.53 -16.61 -16.72
C LYS A 105 -13.76 -15.89 -16.18
N ASN A 106 -14.21 -16.25 -14.97
CA ASN A 106 -15.36 -15.64 -14.33
C ASN A 106 -15.11 -14.17 -14.02
N MET A 107 -14.00 -13.86 -13.33
CA MET A 107 -13.66 -12.49 -12.92
C MET A 107 -13.40 -11.59 -14.14
N LYS A 108 -12.77 -12.11 -15.19
CA LYS A 108 -12.59 -11.39 -16.46
C LYS A 108 -13.93 -10.98 -17.09
N THR A 109 -14.90 -11.89 -17.11
CA THR A 109 -16.26 -11.61 -17.60
C THR A 109 -16.91 -10.49 -16.78
N GLN A 110 -16.80 -10.56 -15.48
CA GLN A 110 -17.35 -9.54 -14.56
C GLN A 110 -16.65 -8.16 -14.73
N LEU A 111 -15.31 -8.13 -14.88
CA LEU A 111 -14.57 -6.87 -15.13
C LEU A 111 -14.94 -6.27 -16.49
N LYS A 112 -15.08 -7.09 -17.53
CA LYS A 112 -15.52 -6.61 -18.86
C LYS A 112 -16.91 -5.99 -18.82
N SER A 113 -17.82 -6.50 -17.97
CA SER A 113 -19.16 -5.94 -17.83
C SER A 113 -19.21 -4.55 -17.21
N LEU A 114 -18.13 -4.09 -16.56
CA LEU A 114 -17.98 -2.71 -16.08
C LEU A 114 -17.60 -1.71 -17.18
N GLY A 115 -17.24 -2.21 -18.36
CA GLY A 115 -16.83 -1.38 -19.49
C GLY A 115 -15.54 -0.61 -19.28
N LEU A 116 -14.57 -1.20 -18.59
CA LEU A 116 -13.28 -0.57 -18.30
C LEU A 116 -12.41 -0.42 -19.55
N ALA A 117 -11.64 0.66 -19.64
CA ALA A 117 -10.72 0.98 -20.75
C ALA A 117 -9.39 0.21 -20.58
N ILE A 118 -9.46 -1.11 -20.55
CA ILE A 118 -8.32 -2.00 -20.34
C ILE A 118 -7.82 -2.55 -21.67
N ASP A 119 -6.49 -2.57 -21.82
CA ASP A 119 -5.80 -3.27 -22.90
C ASP A 119 -5.70 -4.78 -22.57
N TRP A 120 -6.72 -5.54 -22.93
CA TRP A 120 -6.80 -6.98 -22.70
C TRP A 120 -5.81 -7.81 -23.54
N ASP A 121 -5.17 -7.23 -24.58
CA ASP A 121 -4.13 -7.90 -25.35
C ASP A 121 -2.82 -8.04 -24.55
N ARG A 122 -2.72 -7.33 -23.42
CA ARG A 122 -1.60 -7.40 -22.46
C ARG A 122 -1.90 -8.22 -21.23
N GLU A 123 -2.96 -9.01 -21.25
CA GLU A 123 -3.32 -9.89 -20.13
C GLU A 123 -2.20 -10.88 -19.80
N ILE A 124 -1.87 -10.99 -18.51
CA ILE A 124 -0.91 -11.96 -17.97
C ILE A 124 -1.49 -12.72 -16.79
N SER A 125 -0.94 -13.90 -16.50
CA SER A 125 -1.26 -14.70 -15.32
C SER A 125 0.04 -15.20 -14.70
N THR A 126 0.26 -14.93 -13.41
CA THR A 126 1.55 -15.26 -12.77
C THR A 126 1.81 -16.76 -12.68
N CYS A 127 0.75 -17.61 -12.71
CA CYS A 127 0.87 -19.06 -12.71
C CYS A 127 1.11 -19.66 -14.10
N SER A 128 1.12 -18.87 -15.17
CA SER A 128 1.40 -19.39 -16.51
C SER A 128 2.89 -19.64 -16.72
N GLU A 129 3.21 -20.69 -17.48
CA GLU A 129 4.61 -21.09 -17.72
C GLU A 129 5.43 -20.03 -18.43
N ASP A 130 4.81 -19.24 -19.32
CA ASP A 130 5.39 -18.10 -20.02
C ASP A 130 5.66 -16.89 -19.13
N TYR A 131 5.05 -16.82 -17.94
CA TYR A 131 5.37 -15.84 -16.92
C TYR A 131 6.47 -16.34 -15.99
N TYR A 132 6.24 -17.46 -15.29
CA TYR A 132 7.15 -17.87 -14.22
C TYR A 132 8.50 -18.43 -14.72
N LYS A 133 8.63 -18.85 -16.00
CA LYS A 133 9.96 -19.18 -16.57
C LYS A 133 10.94 -18.00 -16.49
N HIS A 134 10.43 -16.78 -16.69
CA HIS A 134 11.25 -15.58 -16.58
C HIS A 134 11.54 -15.22 -15.13
N GLN A 135 10.62 -15.47 -14.22
CA GLN A 135 10.85 -15.31 -12.79
C GLN A 135 11.94 -16.28 -12.30
N GLN A 136 11.91 -17.54 -12.73
CA GLN A 136 12.96 -18.51 -12.47
C GLN A 136 14.31 -18.04 -13.03
N ARG A 137 14.33 -17.48 -14.23
CA ARG A 137 15.55 -16.90 -14.82
C ARG A 137 16.08 -15.74 -13.97
N PHE A 138 15.21 -14.81 -13.53
CA PHE A 138 15.63 -13.71 -12.64
C PHE A 138 16.19 -14.22 -11.32
N PHE A 139 15.61 -15.26 -10.73
CA PHE A 139 16.16 -15.87 -9.54
C PHE A 139 17.60 -16.33 -9.73
N LEU A 140 17.90 -17.02 -10.84
CA LEU A 140 19.26 -17.47 -11.17
C LEU A 140 20.21 -16.30 -11.43
N GLU A 141 19.78 -15.28 -12.16
CA GLU A 141 20.58 -14.08 -12.43
C GLU A 141 20.91 -13.31 -11.14
N LEU A 142 19.95 -13.21 -10.21
CA LEU A 142 20.16 -12.59 -8.90
C LEU A 142 21.03 -13.44 -7.98
N TYR A 143 20.95 -14.77 -8.10
CA TYR A 143 21.85 -15.70 -7.40
C TYR A 143 23.30 -15.50 -7.86
N ASP A 144 23.56 -15.38 -9.16
CA ASP A 144 24.88 -15.12 -9.72
C ASP A 144 25.48 -13.77 -9.27
N LYS A 145 24.62 -12.78 -9.04
CA LYS A 145 25.00 -11.47 -8.48
C LYS A 145 25.19 -11.48 -6.95
N GLY A 146 25.01 -12.63 -6.29
CA GLY A 146 25.09 -12.74 -4.82
C GLY A 146 23.96 -12.01 -4.09
N LEU A 147 22.82 -11.77 -4.76
CA LEU A 147 21.61 -11.17 -4.18
C LEU A 147 20.62 -12.23 -3.69
N VAL A 148 20.88 -13.50 -3.97
CA VAL A 148 20.13 -14.66 -3.49
C VAL A 148 21.08 -15.62 -2.80
N TYR A 149 20.69 -16.15 -1.66
CA TYR A 149 21.49 -17.12 -0.92
C TYR A 149 20.61 -18.06 -0.10
N LYS A 150 21.16 -19.24 0.24
CA LYS A 150 20.51 -20.22 1.12
C LYS A 150 21.17 -20.21 2.50
N LYS A 151 20.37 -20.19 3.55
CA LYS A 151 20.85 -20.20 4.94
C LYS A 151 19.90 -20.96 5.83
N GLU A 152 20.43 -21.68 6.77
CA GLU A 152 19.67 -22.25 7.89
C GLU A 152 19.39 -21.12 8.90
N ASN A 153 18.11 -20.86 9.16
CA ASN A 153 17.70 -19.81 10.07
C ASN A 153 16.42 -20.19 10.82
N TYR A 154 16.14 -19.49 11.91
CA TYR A 154 14.83 -19.54 12.54
C TYR A 154 13.83 -18.74 11.71
N VAL A 155 12.70 -19.36 11.40
CA VAL A 155 11.63 -18.81 10.57
C VAL A 155 10.30 -18.79 11.33
N ASN A 156 9.41 -17.93 10.89
CA ASN A 156 8.02 -17.88 11.37
C ASN A 156 7.24 -18.99 10.65
N TRP A 157 6.89 -20.04 11.37
CA TRP A 157 6.09 -21.15 10.86
C TRP A 157 4.62 -20.96 11.22
N ASP A 158 3.75 -21.00 10.22
CA ASP A 158 2.31 -21.02 10.44
C ASP A 158 1.83 -22.49 10.57
N PRO A 159 1.34 -22.92 11.75
CA PRO A 159 0.94 -24.31 11.96
C PRO A 159 -0.38 -24.68 11.26
N VAL A 160 -1.22 -23.70 10.94
CA VAL A 160 -2.49 -23.90 10.21
C VAL A 160 -2.26 -23.98 8.72
N ASP A 161 -1.55 -23.00 8.19
CA ASP A 161 -1.20 -22.94 6.77
C ASP A 161 -0.01 -23.87 6.41
N LYS A 162 0.68 -24.43 7.39
CA LYS A 162 1.82 -25.36 7.26
C LYS A 162 2.93 -24.84 6.34
N THR A 163 3.29 -23.59 6.49
CA THR A 163 4.30 -22.91 5.67
C THR A 163 5.06 -21.87 6.47
N VAL A 164 6.21 -21.45 5.93
CA VAL A 164 6.97 -20.31 6.42
C VAL A 164 6.31 -19.01 5.98
N LEU A 165 6.32 -18.02 6.88
CA LEU A 165 5.88 -16.66 6.63
C LEU A 165 7.09 -15.71 6.67
N ALA A 166 7.13 -14.74 5.75
CA ALA A 166 8.05 -13.61 5.86
C ALA A 166 7.72 -12.76 7.10
N ASN A 167 8.67 -11.98 7.61
CA ASN A 167 8.45 -11.14 8.80
C ASN A 167 7.28 -10.19 8.63
N GLU A 168 7.12 -9.65 7.42
CA GLU A 168 6.07 -8.73 7.02
C GLU A 168 4.67 -9.37 7.00
N GLN A 169 4.61 -10.70 6.98
CA GLN A 169 3.39 -11.50 6.98
C GLN A 169 2.95 -11.92 8.41
N VAL A 170 3.66 -11.46 9.43
CA VAL A 170 3.34 -11.74 10.84
C VAL A 170 2.89 -10.45 11.52
N ILE A 171 1.63 -10.45 11.99
CA ILE A 171 1.00 -9.31 12.67
C ILE A 171 0.64 -9.73 14.09
N ASP A 172 1.12 -9.03 15.11
CA ASP A 172 0.89 -9.33 16.53
C ASP A 172 1.23 -10.79 16.91
N GLY A 173 2.30 -11.37 16.31
CA GLY A 173 2.71 -12.76 16.54
C GLY A 173 1.82 -13.80 15.87
N LYS A 174 0.93 -13.39 14.98
CA LYS A 174 0.00 -14.26 14.24
C LYS A 174 0.22 -14.16 12.74
N GLY A 175 -0.02 -15.25 12.05
CA GLY A 175 -0.06 -15.24 10.58
C GLY A 175 -1.16 -14.29 10.07
N TRP A 176 -0.79 -13.37 9.19
CA TRP A 176 -1.67 -12.31 8.66
C TRP A 176 -2.96 -12.83 8.01
N ARG A 177 -2.93 -14.07 7.56
CA ARG A 177 -4.02 -14.72 6.84
C ARG A 177 -4.76 -15.75 7.69
N SER A 178 -4.03 -16.65 8.33
CA SER A 178 -4.60 -17.72 9.17
C SER A 178 -5.12 -17.22 10.52
N GLY A 179 -4.51 -16.14 11.05
CA GLY A 179 -4.72 -15.67 12.43
C GLY A 179 -4.12 -16.60 13.49
N ALA A 180 -3.45 -17.69 13.09
CA ALA A 180 -2.79 -18.61 14.01
C ALA A 180 -1.53 -18.01 14.62
N THR A 181 -1.24 -18.33 15.87
CA THR A 181 0.05 -17.97 16.48
C THR A 181 1.17 -18.68 15.75
N VAL A 182 2.15 -17.92 15.28
CA VAL A 182 3.30 -18.47 14.56
C VAL A 182 4.24 -19.20 15.52
N GLU A 183 4.79 -20.30 15.03
CA GLU A 183 5.82 -21.08 15.73
C GLU A 183 7.21 -20.73 15.19
N ARG A 184 8.22 -20.83 16.04
CA ARG A 184 9.60 -20.66 15.65
C ARG A 184 10.19 -22.02 15.24
N LYS A 185 10.55 -22.16 13.95
CA LYS A 185 11.21 -23.39 13.45
C LYS A 185 12.55 -23.07 12.81
N LYS A 186 13.51 -23.97 12.94
CA LYS A 186 14.82 -23.85 12.30
C LYS A 186 14.78 -24.62 10.99
N LEU A 187 14.84 -23.89 9.86
CA LEU A 187 14.75 -24.44 8.52
C LEU A 187 15.81 -23.81 7.61
N SER A 188 16.25 -24.56 6.62
CA SER A 188 17.12 -24.06 5.55
C SER A 188 16.24 -23.38 4.49
N GLN A 189 16.45 -22.09 4.25
CA GLN A 189 15.58 -21.25 3.44
C GLN A 189 16.37 -20.42 2.44
N TRP A 190 15.75 -20.07 1.33
CA TRP A 190 16.26 -19.11 0.36
C TRP A 190 15.88 -17.70 0.77
N PHE A 191 16.82 -16.76 0.62
CA PHE A 191 16.65 -15.34 0.94
C PHE A 191 17.06 -14.45 -0.22
N PHE A 192 16.29 -13.37 -0.42
CA PHE A 192 16.78 -12.22 -1.17
C PHE A 192 17.44 -11.22 -0.22
N ASN A 193 18.64 -10.75 -0.60
CA ASN A 193 19.44 -9.78 0.17
C ASN A 193 18.90 -8.35 0.02
N ILE A 194 17.68 -8.12 0.53
CA ILE A 194 17.04 -6.80 0.49
C ILE A 194 17.79 -5.79 1.37
N ASN A 195 18.47 -6.26 2.40
CA ASN A 195 19.24 -5.42 3.33
C ASN A 195 20.38 -4.68 2.62
N LYS A 196 20.98 -5.27 1.57
CA LYS A 196 21.98 -4.62 0.72
C LYS A 196 21.47 -3.29 0.12
N PHE A 197 20.17 -3.16 -0.09
CA PHE A 197 19.51 -1.98 -0.66
C PHE A 197 18.83 -1.09 0.39
N ALA A 198 18.97 -1.40 1.70
CA ALA A 198 18.24 -0.72 2.76
C ALA A 198 18.46 0.81 2.77
N GLU A 199 19.72 1.25 2.58
CA GLU A 199 20.05 2.68 2.51
C GLU A 199 19.40 3.34 1.28
N ASP A 200 19.56 2.74 0.10
CA ASP A 200 19.03 3.25 -1.16
C ASP A 200 17.48 3.27 -1.15
N LEU A 201 16.83 2.21 -0.60
CA LEU A 201 15.39 2.17 -0.40
C LEU A 201 14.90 3.31 0.51
N LEU A 202 15.68 3.64 1.55
CA LEU A 202 15.32 4.70 2.49
C LEU A 202 15.51 6.10 1.90
N GLU A 203 16.66 6.35 1.26
CA GLU A 203 16.99 7.66 0.69
C GLU A 203 16.05 8.03 -0.46
N ASN A 204 15.73 7.07 -1.33
CA ASN A 204 14.82 7.32 -2.45
C ASN A 204 13.35 7.56 -2.03
N LEU A 205 12.96 7.32 -0.77
CA LEU A 205 11.61 7.72 -0.29
C LEU A 205 11.39 9.23 -0.37
N GLU A 206 12.43 10.04 -0.22
CA GLU A 206 12.31 11.50 -0.31
C GLU A 206 11.99 11.96 -1.74
N ASN A 207 12.45 11.22 -2.75
CA ASN A 207 12.22 11.50 -4.18
C ASN A 207 10.83 11.08 -4.66
N LEU A 208 10.08 10.29 -3.87
CA LEU A 208 8.72 9.84 -4.20
C LEU A 208 7.69 10.92 -3.80
N GLU A 209 7.71 12.06 -4.51
CA GLU A 209 6.88 13.24 -4.19
C GLU A 209 5.38 12.94 -4.30
N ASN A 210 4.97 12.11 -5.27
CA ASN A 210 3.59 11.76 -5.55
C ASN A 210 3.08 10.55 -4.74
N TRP A 211 3.79 10.18 -3.65
CA TRP A 211 3.39 9.10 -2.76
C TRP A 211 2.72 9.64 -1.48
N PRO A 212 1.68 8.95 -0.94
CA PRO A 212 1.08 9.32 0.33
C PRO A 212 2.10 9.30 1.48
N SER A 213 2.13 10.37 2.26
CA SER A 213 3.06 10.51 3.41
C SER A 213 2.94 9.35 4.40
N LYS A 214 1.74 8.79 4.58
CA LYS A 214 1.49 7.62 5.43
C LYS A 214 2.30 6.40 4.97
N VAL A 215 2.31 6.10 3.66
CA VAL A 215 3.06 4.96 3.09
C VAL A 215 4.57 5.17 3.25
N LYS A 216 5.06 6.37 2.95
CA LYS A 216 6.48 6.73 3.14
C LYS A 216 6.90 6.55 4.59
N THR A 217 6.09 7.01 5.54
CA THR A 217 6.36 6.84 6.98
C THR A 217 6.37 5.36 7.39
N MET A 218 5.42 4.55 6.88
CA MET A 218 5.39 3.11 7.16
C MET A 218 6.67 2.41 6.66
N GLN A 219 7.10 2.68 5.43
CA GLN A 219 8.34 2.11 4.90
C GLN A 219 9.58 2.59 5.64
N LYS A 220 9.68 3.90 5.94
CA LYS A 220 10.79 4.47 6.74
C LYS A 220 10.92 3.79 8.09
N ASN A 221 9.79 3.61 8.80
CA ASN A 221 9.78 2.93 10.09
C ASN A 221 10.11 1.44 9.98
N TRP A 222 9.69 0.78 8.90
CA TRP A 222 9.96 -0.63 8.67
C TRP A 222 11.44 -0.87 8.33
N ILE A 223 12.03 -0.08 7.45
CA ILE A 223 13.46 -0.11 7.12
C ILE A 223 14.29 0.17 8.38
N GLY A 224 13.86 1.14 9.19
CA GLY A 224 14.33 1.35 10.56
C GLY A 224 15.83 1.57 10.65
N LYS A 225 16.37 2.60 9.99
CA LYS A 225 17.78 2.98 10.11
C LYS A 225 18.10 3.41 11.53
N SER A 226 19.03 2.75 12.16
CA SER A 226 19.53 3.07 13.49
C SER A 226 21.02 3.37 13.44
N PHE A 227 21.39 4.37 14.22
CA PHE A 227 22.75 4.86 14.33
C PHE A 227 23.28 4.51 15.72
N GLY A 228 24.44 3.85 15.75
CA GLY A 228 25.02 3.42 17.02
C GLY A 228 26.48 2.99 16.85
N CYS A 229 26.91 2.09 17.72
CA CYS A 229 28.23 1.50 17.62
C CYS A 229 28.25 0.01 17.97
N GLU A 230 29.23 -0.67 17.43
CA GLU A 230 29.65 -2.01 17.89
C GLU A 230 30.59 -1.88 19.06
N LEU A 231 30.45 -2.72 20.05
CA LEU A 231 31.27 -2.80 21.24
C LEU A 231 31.72 -4.24 21.48
N ASN A 232 32.94 -4.42 21.96
CA ASN A 232 33.45 -5.71 22.42
C ASN A 232 33.55 -5.71 23.95
N PHE A 233 32.78 -6.57 24.59
CA PHE A 233 32.82 -6.81 26.03
C PHE A 233 33.79 -7.95 26.33
N LYS A 234 34.84 -7.69 27.14
CA LYS A 234 35.73 -8.74 27.63
C LYS A 234 34.97 -9.65 28.58
N ILE A 235 35.10 -10.94 28.38
CA ILE A 235 34.42 -11.97 29.17
C ILE A 235 35.39 -12.64 30.13
N LEU A 236 34.91 -12.90 31.31
CA LEU A 236 35.62 -13.56 32.41
C LEU A 236 34.81 -14.79 32.85
N GLY A 237 35.48 -15.83 33.30
CA GLY A 237 34.85 -17.06 33.82
C GLY A 237 34.94 -18.27 32.89
N ASN A 238 35.39 -18.08 31.63
CA ASN A 238 35.70 -19.19 30.68
C ASN A 238 36.88 -18.82 29.79
N ASN A 239 37.91 -19.64 29.74
CA ASN A 239 39.11 -19.39 28.93
C ASN A 239 38.94 -19.60 27.43
N GLN A 240 37.80 -20.12 27.00
CA GLN A 240 37.46 -20.33 25.60
C GLN A 240 36.64 -19.18 25.01
N ILE A 241 36.21 -18.21 25.84
CA ILE A 241 35.39 -17.06 25.46
C ILE A 241 36.12 -15.78 25.86
N ASP A 242 36.79 -15.13 24.90
CA ASP A 242 37.54 -13.90 25.17
C ASP A 242 36.64 -12.66 25.19
N SER A 243 35.67 -12.58 24.30
CA SER A 243 34.80 -11.41 24.19
C SER A 243 33.44 -11.72 23.60
N ILE A 244 32.46 -10.86 23.90
CA ILE A 244 31.15 -10.83 23.26
C ILE A 244 30.98 -9.48 22.55
N LYS A 245 30.63 -9.54 21.27
CA LYS A 245 30.31 -8.35 20.47
C LYS A 245 28.85 -7.96 20.65
N CYS A 246 28.57 -6.68 20.81
CA CYS A 246 27.24 -6.10 20.97
C CYS A 246 27.10 -4.85 20.11
N PHE A 247 25.91 -4.60 19.57
CA PHE A 247 25.53 -3.33 18.94
C PHE A 247 24.60 -2.55 19.89
N THR A 248 24.81 -1.24 19.99
CA THR A 248 23.95 -0.35 20.78
C THR A 248 23.71 0.98 20.07
N THR A 249 22.49 1.49 20.19
CA THR A 249 22.12 2.86 19.82
C THR A 249 22.32 3.85 20.98
N ARG A 250 22.57 3.36 22.20
CA ARG A 250 22.72 4.16 23.42
C ARG A 250 24.05 3.91 24.15
N PRO A 251 25.21 4.07 23.47
CA PRO A 251 26.50 3.89 24.11
C PRO A 251 26.74 4.87 25.26
N ASP A 252 26.04 6.00 25.27
CA ASP A 252 26.06 7.04 26.30
C ASP A 252 25.53 6.56 27.66
N THR A 253 24.84 5.42 27.73
CA THR A 253 24.30 4.80 28.96
C THR A 253 25.16 3.68 29.53
N LEU A 254 26.35 3.41 28.98
CA LEU A 254 27.24 2.32 29.39
C LEU A 254 27.59 2.35 30.89
N PHE A 255 27.65 3.53 31.51
CA PHE A 255 27.91 3.65 32.95
C PHE A 255 26.72 3.23 33.81
N GLY A 256 25.53 3.03 33.23
CA GLY A 256 24.33 2.48 33.85
C GLY A 256 24.13 0.98 33.62
N MET A 257 25.11 0.31 33.01
CA MET A 257 25.04 -1.12 32.68
C MET A 257 24.93 -1.97 33.93
N SER A 258 23.98 -2.92 33.96
CA SER A 258 23.74 -3.83 35.09
C SER A 258 23.91 -5.31 34.75
N PHE A 259 23.78 -5.67 33.50
CA PHE A 259 23.98 -7.03 32.95
C PHE A 259 24.32 -6.99 31.45
N LEU A 260 24.84 -8.11 30.96
CA LEU A 260 24.93 -8.39 29.53
C LEU A 260 23.97 -9.53 29.22
N ALA A 261 23.02 -9.31 28.30
CA ALA A 261 22.09 -10.35 27.87
C ALA A 261 22.48 -10.88 26.48
N ILE A 262 22.41 -12.19 26.30
CA ILE A 262 22.69 -12.88 25.04
C ILE A 262 21.50 -13.75 24.64
N SER A 263 21.35 -13.92 23.35
CA SER A 263 20.34 -14.80 22.76
C SER A 263 20.57 -16.26 23.15
N VAL A 264 19.50 -17.02 23.35
CA VAL A 264 19.56 -18.49 23.55
C VAL A 264 20.20 -19.24 22.38
N ASP A 265 20.26 -18.61 21.22
CA ASP A 265 20.87 -19.13 19.99
C ASP A 265 22.28 -18.60 19.75
N HIS A 266 22.82 -17.79 20.66
CA HIS A 266 24.19 -17.30 20.56
C HIS A 266 25.18 -18.48 20.58
N PRO A 267 26.29 -18.47 19.80
CA PRO A 267 27.25 -19.58 19.77
C PRO A 267 27.76 -20.06 21.14
N ILE A 268 27.72 -19.19 22.13
CA ILE A 268 28.08 -19.51 23.53
C ILE A 268 27.12 -20.54 24.14
N SER A 269 25.89 -20.70 23.64
CA SER A 269 24.93 -21.70 24.14
C SER A 269 25.47 -23.12 24.09
N LYS A 270 26.41 -23.42 23.17
CA LYS A 270 27.05 -24.72 23.03
C LYS A 270 27.75 -25.18 24.34
N PHE A 271 28.22 -24.24 25.14
CA PHE A 271 28.85 -24.56 26.43
C PHE A 271 27.86 -24.97 27.51
N TYR A 272 26.55 -24.74 27.31
CA TYR A 272 25.46 -25.00 28.23
C TYR A 272 24.48 -26.09 27.75
N GLU A 273 24.71 -26.71 26.60
CA GLU A 273 23.83 -27.75 26.02
C GLU A 273 23.65 -29.00 26.86
N LYS A 274 24.50 -29.23 27.86
CA LYS A 274 24.41 -30.35 28.83
C LYS A 274 23.76 -29.93 30.16
N ASP A 275 23.43 -28.66 30.36
CA ASP A 275 22.81 -28.13 31.57
C ASP A 275 21.29 -28.29 31.46
N GLU A 276 20.71 -29.08 32.37
CA GLU A 276 19.27 -29.40 32.35
C GLU A 276 18.39 -28.15 32.55
N GLU A 277 18.84 -27.18 33.37
CA GLU A 277 18.10 -25.91 33.59
C GLU A 277 18.15 -25.04 32.34
N PHE A 278 19.29 -25.01 31.65
CA PHE A 278 19.40 -24.27 30.37
C PHE A 278 18.56 -24.91 29.28
N ILE A 279 18.50 -26.25 29.20
CA ILE A 279 17.65 -26.96 28.24
C ILE A 279 16.18 -26.58 28.44
N LYS A 280 15.68 -26.64 29.67
CA LYS A 280 14.29 -26.25 30.01
C LYS A 280 14.03 -24.78 29.65
N PHE A 281 14.96 -23.90 30.01
CA PHE A 281 14.87 -22.47 29.67
C PHE A 281 14.80 -22.23 28.16
N LYS A 282 15.61 -22.94 27.39
CA LYS A 282 15.62 -22.87 25.93
C LYS A 282 14.29 -23.36 25.33
N GLU A 283 13.71 -24.43 25.87
CA GLU A 283 12.37 -24.91 25.48
C GLU A 283 11.27 -23.87 25.78
N GLU A 284 11.35 -23.19 26.91
CA GLU A 284 10.41 -22.14 27.27
C GLU A 284 10.53 -20.92 26.35
N CYS A 285 11.75 -20.51 26.00
CA CYS A 285 12.00 -19.45 25.06
C CYS A 285 11.45 -19.76 23.65
N SER A 286 11.41 -21.04 23.23
CA SER A 286 10.88 -21.45 21.94
C SER A 286 9.39 -21.19 21.77
N LYS A 287 8.65 -21.07 22.88
CA LYS A 287 7.21 -20.74 22.90
C LYS A 287 6.94 -19.24 22.75
N THR A 288 7.97 -18.40 22.87
CA THR A 288 7.85 -16.96 22.67
C THR A 288 7.96 -16.65 21.17
N GLY A 289 7.05 -15.85 20.62
CA GLY A 289 7.10 -15.47 19.19
C GLY A 289 8.40 -14.73 18.82
N THR A 290 8.72 -14.69 17.53
CA THR A 290 9.96 -14.09 17.01
C THR A 290 9.85 -12.59 16.72
N THR A 291 8.65 -12.00 16.82
CA THR A 291 8.44 -10.57 16.56
C THR A 291 8.80 -9.70 17.74
N GLU A 292 9.33 -8.51 17.50
CA GLU A 292 9.65 -7.53 18.56
C GLU A 292 8.43 -7.25 19.45
N GLU A 293 7.23 -7.26 18.92
CA GLU A 293 5.98 -7.02 19.64
C GLU A 293 5.61 -8.15 20.59
N SER A 294 5.70 -9.42 20.13
CA SER A 294 5.45 -10.58 20.99
C SER A 294 6.48 -10.66 22.11
N ILE A 295 7.74 -10.35 21.81
CA ILE A 295 8.85 -10.29 22.79
C ILE A 295 8.65 -9.13 23.79
N ALA A 296 8.16 -7.98 23.33
CA ALA A 296 7.90 -6.84 24.21
C ALA A 296 6.81 -7.14 25.25
N ARG A 297 5.75 -7.87 24.85
CA ARG A 297 4.61 -8.24 25.70
C ARG A 297 4.88 -9.47 26.59
N ALA A 298 5.82 -10.33 26.21
CA ALA A 298 6.13 -11.53 26.96
C ALA A 298 6.83 -11.21 28.30
N GLU A 299 6.60 -12.06 29.29
CA GLU A 299 7.36 -12.05 30.57
C GLU A 299 8.86 -12.17 30.27
N LYS A 300 9.68 -11.36 30.92
CA LYS A 300 11.14 -11.35 30.72
C LYS A 300 11.75 -12.52 31.51
N LEU A 301 12.30 -13.47 30.75
CA LEU A 301 12.92 -14.69 31.31
C LEU A 301 14.42 -14.69 31.03
N GLY A 302 15.20 -15.19 31.96
CA GLY A 302 16.65 -15.26 31.83
C GLY A 302 17.27 -16.46 32.58
N PHE A 303 18.31 -17.04 31.96
CA PHE A 303 19.17 -18.03 32.59
C PHE A 303 20.52 -17.38 32.91
N LYS A 304 20.91 -17.38 34.20
CA LYS A 304 22.17 -16.81 34.68
C LYS A 304 23.33 -17.73 34.35
N THR A 305 24.33 -17.23 33.65
CA THR A 305 25.55 -17.98 33.36
C THR A 305 26.57 -17.81 34.49
N ASN A 306 27.66 -18.57 34.42
CA ASN A 306 28.86 -18.39 35.28
C ASN A 306 29.82 -17.31 34.72
N LEU A 307 29.44 -16.63 33.63
CA LEU A 307 30.26 -15.62 32.95
C LEU A 307 30.02 -14.22 33.53
N GLN A 308 31.06 -13.38 33.44
CA GLN A 308 30.98 -11.96 33.76
C GLN A 308 31.50 -11.14 32.55
N ALA A 309 30.87 -10.02 32.27
CA ALA A 309 31.31 -9.06 31.25
C ALA A 309 31.90 -7.82 31.90
N GLU A 310 33.06 -7.34 31.42
CA GLU A 310 33.72 -6.12 31.90
C GLU A 310 33.23 -4.92 31.08
N ASN A 311 32.82 -3.84 31.74
CA ASN A 311 32.40 -2.61 31.08
C ASN A 311 33.59 -2.00 30.31
N PRO A 312 33.49 -1.77 29.00
CA PRO A 312 34.62 -1.31 28.19
C PRO A 312 35.06 0.15 28.51
N LEU A 313 34.21 0.97 29.12
CA LEU A 313 34.53 2.33 29.54
C LEU A 313 34.96 2.42 31.04
N GLU A 314 34.71 1.39 31.83
CA GLU A 314 35.00 1.37 33.26
C GLU A 314 35.66 0.03 33.69
N LYS A 315 36.99 -0.03 33.56
CA LYS A 315 37.75 -1.21 34.01
C LYS A 315 37.40 -1.54 35.47
N ASN A 316 37.24 -2.83 35.77
CA ASN A 316 36.82 -3.39 37.05
C ASN A 316 35.32 -3.31 37.36
N HIS A 317 34.50 -2.63 36.55
CA HIS A 317 33.04 -2.76 36.65
C HIS A 317 32.62 -4.03 35.89
N ARG A 318 32.26 -5.08 36.61
CA ARG A 318 31.87 -6.38 36.08
C ARG A 318 30.39 -6.63 36.31
N VAL A 319 29.69 -7.14 35.28
CA VAL A 319 28.27 -7.46 35.36
C VAL A 319 28.03 -8.91 34.94
N PRO A 320 26.98 -9.56 35.47
CA PRO A 320 26.65 -10.93 35.10
C PRO A 320 26.18 -11.02 33.64
N VAL A 321 26.46 -12.18 33.03
CA VAL A 321 25.95 -12.51 31.67
C VAL A 321 24.75 -13.44 31.82
N TYR A 322 23.65 -13.13 31.13
CA TYR A 322 22.42 -13.92 31.10
C TYR A 322 22.09 -14.34 29.68
N PHE A 323 21.59 -15.54 29.45
CA PHE A 323 20.74 -15.81 28.32
C PHE A 323 19.36 -15.22 28.61
N ALA A 324 18.76 -14.52 27.63
CA ALA A 324 17.48 -13.86 27.83
C ALA A 324 16.55 -14.08 26.62
N ASN A 325 15.25 -14.30 26.91
CA ASN A 325 14.25 -14.57 25.87
C ASN A 325 13.93 -13.36 24.98
N PHE A 326 14.33 -12.16 25.38
CA PHE A 326 14.08 -10.93 24.63
C PHE A 326 15.26 -10.47 23.76
N VAL A 327 16.35 -11.24 23.69
CA VAL A 327 17.50 -10.96 22.83
C VAL A 327 17.45 -11.87 21.60
N LEU A 328 17.38 -11.27 20.41
CA LEU A 328 17.35 -11.99 19.15
C LEU A 328 18.75 -12.11 18.55
N MET A 329 19.08 -13.27 17.99
CA MET A 329 20.37 -13.50 17.32
C MET A 329 20.60 -12.60 16.12
N ASP A 330 19.54 -12.26 15.40
CA ASP A 330 19.58 -11.47 14.17
C ASP A 330 19.67 -9.95 14.39
N TYR A 331 19.73 -9.50 15.65
CA TYR A 331 19.91 -8.10 15.98
C TYR A 331 21.11 -7.92 16.92
N GLY A 332 22.01 -7.02 16.56
CA GLY A 332 23.12 -6.62 17.44
C GLY A 332 24.10 -7.75 17.81
N PHE A 333 24.32 -8.72 16.94
CA PHE A 333 25.16 -9.90 17.18
C PHE A 333 24.61 -10.87 18.24
N GLY A 334 23.30 -10.80 18.51
CA GLY A 334 22.68 -11.65 19.52
C GLY A 334 23.07 -11.30 20.96
N ALA A 335 23.53 -10.07 21.21
CA ALA A 335 23.91 -9.58 22.53
C ALA A 335 23.50 -8.12 22.72
N VAL A 336 23.05 -7.79 23.92
CA VAL A 336 22.72 -6.43 24.35
C VAL A 336 23.24 -6.18 25.75
N PHE A 337 23.77 -4.99 26.05
CA PHE A 337 24.00 -4.62 27.43
C PHE A 337 22.73 -4.00 28.00
N GLY A 338 22.35 -4.42 29.20
CA GLY A 338 21.16 -3.95 29.88
C GLY A 338 21.45 -2.69 30.69
N CYS A 339 20.69 -1.62 30.41
CA CYS A 339 20.67 -0.39 31.18
C CYS A 339 19.26 -0.12 31.74
N PRO A 340 18.90 -0.73 32.87
CA PRO A 340 17.56 -0.75 33.46
C PRO A 340 16.92 0.62 33.63
N ALA A 341 17.69 1.64 33.98
CA ALA A 341 17.15 2.97 34.16
C ALA A 341 16.66 3.64 32.84
N HIS A 342 17.03 3.13 31.64
CA HIS A 342 16.81 3.81 30.36
C HIS A 342 16.25 2.90 29.25
N ASP A 343 15.90 1.67 29.59
CA ASP A 343 15.11 0.75 28.74
C ASP A 343 14.12 -0.04 29.61
N GLN A 344 12.83 0.00 29.28
CA GLN A 344 11.81 -0.64 30.10
C GLN A 344 11.95 -2.16 30.16
N ARG A 345 12.39 -2.81 29.08
CA ARG A 345 12.62 -4.26 29.05
C ARG A 345 13.74 -4.67 30.00
N ASP A 346 14.80 -3.84 30.01
CA ASP A 346 15.94 -4.05 30.92
C ASP A 346 15.54 -3.80 32.38
N LEU A 347 14.66 -2.83 32.62
CA LEU A 347 14.13 -2.53 33.95
C LEU A 347 13.28 -3.67 34.47
N ASP A 348 12.34 -4.17 33.70
CA ASP A 348 11.48 -5.29 34.05
C ASP A 348 12.32 -6.54 34.38
N PHE A 349 13.34 -6.79 33.55
CA PHE A 349 14.30 -7.88 33.79
C PHE A 349 15.12 -7.67 35.08
N ALA A 350 15.66 -6.48 35.26
CA ALA A 350 16.49 -6.16 36.42
C ALA A 350 15.71 -6.27 37.76
N LEU A 351 14.47 -5.78 37.76
CA LEU A 351 13.59 -5.90 38.93
C LEU A 351 13.27 -7.37 39.23
N LYS A 352 12.99 -8.20 38.21
CA LYS A 352 12.71 -9.63 38.39
C LYS A 352 13.92 -10.40 38.96
N TYR A 353 15.13 -10.09 38.53
CA TYR A 353 16.35 -10.79 38.91
C TYR A 353 17.16 -10.06 39.98
N ASN A 354 16.58 -9.03 40.62
CA ASN A 354 17.21 -8.22 41.69
C ASN A 354 18.57 -7.65 41.28
N LEU A 355 18.67 -7.13 40.01
CA LEU A 355 19.88 -6.49 39.52
C LEU A 355 19.85 -4.99 39.83
N PRO A 356 21.04 -4.34 39.98
CA PRO A 356 21.11 -2.92 40.31
C PRO A 356 20.53 -2.05 39.20
N VAL A 357 19.80 -0.98 39.56
CA VAL A 357 19.29 0.06 38.67
C VAL A 357 20.05 1.34 38.92
N LYS A 358 20.95 1.69 38.01
CA LYS A 358 21.75 2.93 38.09
C LYS A 358 21.28 3.95 37.08
N THR A 359 20.73 5.08 37.54
CA THR A 359 20.26 6.16 36.72
C THR A 359 21.43 7.00 36.19
N VAL A 360 21.52 7.17 34.87
CA VAL A 360 22.62 7.90 34.19
C VAL A 360 22.14 9.01 33.25
N VAL A 361 20.82 9.14 33.06
CA VAL A 361 20.18 10.26 32.35
C VAL A 361 19.07 10.83 33.22
N ARG A 362 19.02 12.11 33.41
CA ARG A 362 17.98 12.82 34.18
C ARG A 362 17.27 13.87 33.34
N PRO A 363 16.01 14.24 33.64
CA PRO A 363 15.34 15.39 33.01
C PRO A 363 16.17 16.66 33.19
N LYS A 364 16.09 17.60 32.24
CA LYS A 364 16.82 18.88 32.28
C LYS A 364 16.48 19.69 33.54
N ASP A 365 15.24 19.61 33.98
CA ASP A 365 14.70 20.39 35.11
C ASP A 365 14.74 19.63 36.45
N SER A 366 15.44 18.46 36.54
CA SER A 366 15.58 17.66 37.76
C SER A 366 16.95 17.82 38.39
N ASN A 367 17.06 17.55 39.70
CA ASN A 367 18.31 17.51 40.46
C ASN A 367 19.09 16.22 40.22
N GLU A 368 20.31 16.14 40.72
CA GLU A 368 21.18 14.94 40.61
C GLU A 368 20.67 13.77 41.48
N ASP A 369 19.67 13.98 42.33
CA ASP A 369 18.98 12.94 43.14
C ASP A 369 17.90 12.17 42.34
N PHE A 370 17.72 12.47 41.05
CA PHE A 370 16.73 11.79 40.19
C PHE A 370 17.05 10.30 40.08
N LEU A 371 16.12 9.45 40.51
CA LEU A 371 16.22 8.00 40.47
C LEU A 371 15.07 7.36 39.71
N VAL A 372 15.38 6.41 38.85
CA VAL A 372 14.42 5.54 38.18
C VAL A 372 14.10 4.36 39.07
N THR A 373 12.82 4.06 39.29
CA THR A 373 12.33 2.94 40.10
C THR A 373 11.48 1.96 39.33
N ASN A 374 10.30 2.32 38.90
CA ASN A 374 9.30 1.44 38.26
C ASN A 374 9.06 1.72 36.79
N GLU A 375 9.48 2.87 36.29
CA GLU A 375 9.34 3.27 34.89
C GLU A 375 10.66 3.82 34.38
N ALA A 376 11.15 3.27 33.26
CA ALA A 376 12.42 3.68 32.66
C ALA A 376 12.34 5.08 32.05
N TYR A 377 13.37 5.91 32.28
CA TYR A 377 13.46 7.24 31.71
C TYR A 377 14.09 7.19 30.30
N THR A 378 13.27 7.33 29.26
CA THR A 378 13.70 7.24 27.85
C THR A 378 13.65 8.59 27.10
N LYS A 379 13.27 9.67 27.81
CA LYS A 379 13.11 11.02 27.22
C LYS A 379 14.45 11.78 27.12
N PRO A 380 14.52 12.89 26.35
CA PRO A 380 15.70 13.78 26.32
C PRO A 380 16.11 14.25 27.73
N GLY A 381 17.40 14.32 27.96
CA GLY A 381 17.91 14.68 29.28
C GLY A 381 19.42 14.97 29.34
N ILE A 382 19.95 15.09 30.56
CA ILE A 382 21.36 15.36 30.83
C ILE A 382 22.01 14.09 31.38
N ILE A 383 23.15 13.70 30.82
CA ILE A 383 23.96 12.59 31.30
C ILE A 383 24.59 12.97 32.64
N PHE A 384 24.48 12.10 33.65
CA PHE A 384 25.10 12.24 34.96
C PHE A 384 25.52 10.84 35.50
N ASN A 385 26.20 10.73 36.63
CA ASN A 385 26.74 9.47 37.14
C ASN A 385 27.60 8.67 36.14
N SER A 386 28.16 9.37 35.13
CA SER A 386 28.82 8.76 33.97
C SER A 386 30.24 9.34 33.73
N LYS A 387 30.90 9.78 34.80
CA LYS A 387 32.29 10.30 34.78
C LYS A 387 32.47 11.38 33.72
N PHE A 388 33.31 11.11 32.70
CA PHE A 388 33.66 12.07 31.66
C PHE A 388 32.52 12.35 30.67
N LEU A 389 31.39 11.61 30.70
CA LEU A 389 30.20 11.91 29.93
C LEU A 389 29.21 12.84 30.64
N ASN A 390 29.44 13.15 31.91
CA ASN A 390 28.57 14.04 32.68
C ASN A 390 28.41 15.41 32.00
N GLY A 391 27.15 15.90 32.00
CA GLY A 391 26.80 17.18 31.41
C GLY A 391 26.51 17.13 29.91
N LEU A 392 26.72 15.99 29.23
CA LEU A 392 26.29 15.82 27.84
C LEU A 392 24.76 15.71 27.76
N HIS A 393 24.19 16.15 26.65
CA HIS A 393 22.76 16.17 26.40
C HIS A 393 22.34 15.00 25.47
N PHE A 394 21.39 14.19 25.93
CA PHE A 394 20.72 13.20 25.08
C PHE A 394 19.44 13.82 24.47
N PRO A 395 19.18 13.65 23.17
CA PRO A 395 19.99 12.94 22.15
C PRO A 395 21.04 13.82 21.48
N ASP A 396 21.14 15.12 21.78
CA ASP A 396 21.82 16.14 20.98
C ASP A 396 23.30 15.81 20.68
N ASN A 397 24.09 15.46 21.72
CA ASN A 397 25.52 15.23 21.54
C ASN A 397 26.09 14.02 22.31
N SER A 398 25.33 13.43 23.27
CA SER A 398 25.86 12.36 24.13
C SER A 398 26.26 11.11 23.33
N VAL A 399 25.40 10.67 22.42
CA VAL A 399 25.62 9.45 21.61
C VAL A 399 26.84 9.64 20.70
N LEU A 400 26.92 10.75 19.96
CA LEU A 400 28.01 11.01 19.01
C LEU A 400 29.36 11.12 19.71
N LYS A 401 29.44 11.90 20.79
CA LYS A 401 30.69 12.05 21.56
C LYS A 401 31.13 10.75 22.21
N THR A 402 30.17 9.92 22.64
CA THR A 402 30.51 8.60 23.18
C THR A 402 31.06 7.67 22.11
N ILE A 403 30.48 7.69 20.89
CA ILE A 403 31.00 6.91 19.76
C ILE A 403 32.42 7.35 19.37
N GLU A 404 32.67 8.63 19.27
CA GLU A 404 34.02 9.17 18.99
C GLU A 404 35.06 8.72 20.04
N LEU A 405 34.66 8.69 21.30
CA LEU A 405 35.50 8.19 22.38
C LEU A 405 35.78 6.67 22.26
N ILE A 406 34.76 5.88 21.94
CA ILE A 406 34.85 4.44 21.73
C ILE A 406 35.83 4.11 20.60
N GLU A 407 35.74 4.83 19.48
CA GLU A 407 36.64 4.69 18.33
C GLU A 407 38.07 5.09 18.69
N THR A 408 38.22 6.24 19.36
CA THR A 408 39.54 6.71 19.81
C THR A 408 40.23 5.71 20.76
N LYS A 409 39.49 5.09 21.65
CA LYS A 409 40.00 4.04 22.56
C LYS A 409 40.13 2.66 21.93
N LYS A 410 39.71 2.48 20.68
CA LYS A 410 39.74 1.22 19.92
C LYS A 410 38.98 0.06 20.62
N ILE A 411 37.91 0.36 21.33
CA ILE A 411 37.04 -0.60 22.02
C ILE A 411 35.75 -0.92 21.24
N GLY A 412 35.54 -0.25 20.14
CA GLY A 412 34.42 -0.44 19.23
C GLY A 412 34.51 0.50 18.04
N GLN A 413 33.49 0.49 17.22
CA GLN A 413 33.41 1.33 16.02
C GLN A 413 31.96 1.80 15.75
N LYS A 414 31.83 2.97 15.13
CA LYS A 414 30.56 3.47 14.63
C LYS A 414 29.93 2.48 13.65
N LYS A 415 28.63 2.31 13.74
CA LYS A 415 27.89 1.43 12.81
C LYS A 415 26.48 1.95 12.56
N ILE A 416 26.05 1.84 11.32
CA ILE A 416 24.65 1.97 10.92
C ILE A 416 24.08 0.56 10.85
N ASN A 417 22.92 0.36 11.44
CA ASN A 417 22.18 -0.89 11.38
C ASN A 417 20.75 -0.62 10.89
N PHE A 418 20.17 -1.58 10.18
CA PHE A 418 18.80 -1.52 9.70
C PHE A 418 17.96 -2.58 10.40
N ARG A 419 16.69 -2.26 10.69
CA ARG A 419 15.73 -3.21 11.22
C ARG A 419 15.25 -4.17 10.12
N LEU A 420 15.22 -3.66 8.86
CA LEU A 420 14.89 -4.47 7.69
C LEU A 420 15.76 -5.72 7.65
N LYS A 421 15.13 -6.88 7.50
CA LYS A 421 15.80 -8.17 7.37
C LYS A 421 15.66 -8.69 5.96
N ASP A 422 16.56 -9.60 5.58
CA ASP A 422 16.50 -10.22 4.28
C ASP A 422 15.20 -10.99 4.07
N TRP A 423 14.68 -10.92 2.87
CA TRP A 423 13.39 -11.48 2.52
C TRP A 423 13.47 -12.99 2.30
N GLY A 424 12.91 -13.77 3.22
CA GLY A 424 12.80 -15.21 3.09
C GLY A 424 11.73 -15.60 2.09
N VAL A 425 12.14 -16.23 0.98
CA VAL A 425 11.27 -16.49 -0.17
C VAL A 425 10.86 -17.96 -0.35
N SER A 426 11.38 -18.88 0.45
CA SER A 426 11.00 -20.30 0.39
C SER A 426 9.61 -20.56 0.99
N ARG A 427 8.74 -21.28 0.27
CA ARG A 427 7.44 -21.74 0.75
C ARG A 427 7.27 -23.23 0.50
N GLN A 428 6.83 -23.97 1.52
CA GLN A 428 6.60 -25.41 1.49
C GLN A 428 5.19 -25.69 0.92
N ARG A 429 5.03 -25.34 -0.38
CA ARG A 429 3.74 -25.33 -1.09
C ARG A 429 3.88 -25.91 -2.49
N TYR A 430 2.76 -26.45 -2.99
CA TYR A 430 2.66 -26.90 -4.37
C TYR A 430 2.35 -25.73 -5.33
N TRP A 431 1.29 -24.95 -5.04
CA TRP A 431 0.81 -23.91 -5.96
C TRP A 431 1.61 -22.61 -5.82
N GLY A 432 2.79 -22.59 -6.43
CA GLY A 432 3.74 -21.50 -6.46
C GLY A 432 4.81 -21.72 -7.51
N CYS A 433 5.62 -20.70 -7.81
CA CYS A 433 6.72 -20.80 -8.76
C CYS A 433 7.85 -21.71 -8.19
N PRO A 434 8.19 -22.84 -8.81
CA PRO A 434 9.30 -23.68 -8.35
C PRO A 434 10.64 -22.96 -8.37
N ILE A 435 11.43 -23.13 -7.33
CA ILE A 435 12.79 -22.56 -7.25
C ILE A 435 13.71 -23.34 -8.21
N PRO A 436 14.39 -22.68 -9.18
CA PRO A 436 15.14 -23.35 -10.25
C PRO A 436 16.53 -23.82 -9.81
N ILE A 437 16.58 -24.62 -8.76
CA ILE A 437 17.80 -25.16 -8.15
C ILE A 437 17.68 -26.67 -8.02
N ALA A 438 18.79 -27.36 -8.12
CA ALA A 438 18.92 -28.78 -7.82
C ALA A 438 20.11 -29.02 -6.88
N TYR A 439 20.20 -30.22 -6.34
CA TYR A 439 21.30 -30.68 -5.48
C TYR A 439 21.91 -31.96 -6.06
N ASN A 440 23.23 -32.00 -6.14
CA ASN A 440 23.95 -33.23 -6.55
C ASN A 440 23.97 -34.26 -5.40
N GLY A 441 24.55 -35.44 -5.68
CA GLY A 441 24.65 -36.53 -4.70
C GLY A 441 25.43 -36.19 -3.42
N LYS A 442 26.13 -35.05 -3.38
CA LYS A 442 26.82 -34.53 -2.20
C LYS A 442 26.02 -33.45 -1.45
N GLY A 443 24.85 -33.10 -1.97
CA GLY A 443 24.02 -32.00 -1.42
C GLY A 443 24.51 -30.58 -1.81
N GLU A 444 25.41 -30.47 -2.78
CA GLU A 444 25.90 -29.19 -3.28
C GLU A 444 24.88 -28.59 -4.26
N ILE A 445 24.76 -27.25 -4.25
CA ILE A 445 23.84 -26.50 -5.09
C ILE A 445 24.25 -26.58 -6.57
N VAL A 446 23.33 -27.02 -7.41
CA VAL A 446 23.48 -27.07 -8.88
C VAL A 446 22.41 -26.17 -9.49
N LYS A 447 22.84 -25.15 -10.25
CA LYS A 447 21.88 -24.27 -10.96
C LYS A 447 21.25 -24.96 -12.15
N ILE A 448 19.98 -24.77 -12.36
CA ILE A 448 19.30 -25.18 -13.60
C ILE A 448 19.77 -24.25 -14.73
N SER A 449 20.12 -24.80 -15.87
CA SER A 449 20.47 -24.00 -17.04
C SER A 449 19.25 -23.31 -17.66
N HIS A 450 19.45 -22.16 -18.30
CA HIS A 450 18.33 -21.35 -18.83
C HIS A 450 17.51 -22.07 -19.91
N ASP A 451 18.15 -22.98 -20.67
CA ASP A 451 17.48 -23.79 -21.69
C ASP A 451 16.59 -24.91 -21.11
N MET A 452 16.77 -25.25 -19.82
CA MET A 452 15.92 -26.20 -19.10
C MET A 452 14.71 -25.54 -18.41
N LEU A 453 14.61 -24.21 -18.45
CA LEU A 453 13.47 -23.47 -17.87
C LEU A 453 12.24 -23.50 -18.81
N PRO A 454 11.03 -23.56 -18.25
CA PRO A 454 10.70 -23.56 -16.84
C PRO A 454 10.80 -24.95 -16.21
N ILE A 455 11.20 -25.00 -14.92
CA ILE A 455 10.88 -26.17 -14.09
C ILE A 455 9.39 -26.13 -13.84
N LYS A 456 8.65 -27.07 -14.45
CA LYS A 456 7.18 -27.09 -14.42
C LYS A 456 6.66 -27.77 -13.17
N LEU A 457 5.51 -27.26 -12.69
CA LEU A 457 4.77 -27.97 -11.65
C LEU A 457 4.23 -29.31 -12.19
N PRO A 458 4.29 -30.39 -11.39
CA PRO A 458 3.69 -31.66 -11.77
C PRO A 458 2.15 -31.59 -11.74
N GLU A 459 1.50 -32.39 -12.54
CA GLU A 459 0.03 -32.53 -12.56
C GLU A 459 -0.43 -33.61 -11.57
N ASN A 460 -1.70 -33.57 -11.17
CA ASN A 460 -2.35 -34.59 -10.33
C ASN A 460 -1.68 -34.83 -8.96
N VAL A 461 -1.32 -33.75 -8.27
CA VAL A 461 -0.65 -33.80 -6.96
C VAL A 461 -1.67 -33.97 -5.84
N ASP A 462 -1.43 -34.93 -4.92
CA ASP A 462 -2.20 -35.06 -3.70
C ASP A 462 -1.83 -33.94 -2.71
N LEU A 463 -2.75 -33.00 -2.51
CA LEU A 463 -2.59 -31.86 -1.60
C LEU A 463 -2.91 -32.19 -0.13
N ASN A 464 -3.39 -33.41 0.18
CA ASN A 464 -3.75 -33.80 1.53
C ASN A 464 -2.60 -34.47 2.31
N VAL A 465 -1.39 -34.47 1.74
CA VAL A 465 -0.20 -35.02 2.38
C VAL A 465 0.28 -34.16 3.56
N ASN A 466 0.93 -34.79 4.52
CA ASN A 466 1.63 -34.07 5.58
C ASN A 466 2.96 -33.53 5.09
N GLY A 467 3.17 -32.22 5.20
CA GLY A 467 4.38 -31.52 4.76
C GLY A 467 4.27 -30.94 3.35
N ASN A 468 5.41 -30.71 2.72
CA ASN A 468 5.46 -30.15 1.38
C ASN A 468 5.01 -31.19 0.33
N PRO A 469 3.95 -30.95 -0.46
CA PRO A 469 3.48 -31.91 -1.46
C PRO A 469 4.55 -32.26 -2.52
N LEU A 470 5.35 -31.29 -2.97
CA LEU A 470 6.40 -31.50 -3.97
C LEU A 470 7.52 -32.42 -3.44
N ASP A 471 7.81 -32.37 -2.14
CA ASP A 471 8.80 -33.24 -1.50
C ASP A 471 8.40 -34.73 -1.52
N LYS A 472 7.12 -35.04 -1.67
CA LYS A 472 6.58 -36.42 -1.74
C LYS A 472 6.59 -37.02 -3.14
N LEU A 473 7.02 -36.27 -4.16
CA LEU A 473 6.99 -36.71 -5.57
C LEU A 473 8.39 -37.10 -6.06
N ASP A 474 8.82 -38.31 -5.74
CA ASP A 474 10.18 -38.78 -6.02
C ASP A 474 10.54 -38.75 -7.51
N GLU A 475 9.60 -39.02 -8.42
CA GLU A 475 9.87 -38.96 -9.86
C GLU A 475 10.04 -37.53 -10.37
N TRP A 476 9.26 -36.58 -9.86
CA TRP A 476 9.35 -35.18 -10.27
C TRP A 476 10.68 -34.54 -9.80
N LYS A 477 11.16 -34.92 -8.62
CA LYS A 477 12.41 -34.38 -8.07
C LYS A 477 13.64 -34.78 -8.84
N LYS A 478 13.64 -35.90 -9.54
CA LYS A 478 14.83 -36.44 -10.24
C LYS A 478 15.07 -35.69 -11.53
N ILE A 479 16.27 -35.16 -11.71
CA ILE A 479 16.69 -34.45 -12.91
C ILE A 479 18.14 -34.79 -13.23
N LYS A 480 18.47 -34.83 -14.52
CA LYS A 480 19.85 -34.93 -14.98
C LYS A 480 20.37 -33.58 -15.43
N ILE A 481 21.48 -33.11 -14.84
CA ILE A 481 22.13 -31.85 -15.20
C ILE A 481 23.58 -32.19 -15.56
N ASN A 482 24.02 -31.87 -16.78
CA ASN A 482 25.34 -32.16 -17.29
C ASN A 482 25.74 -33.63 -17.15
N GLY A 483 24.79 -34.58 -17.24
CA GLY A 483 25.00 -36.01 -17.10
C GLY A 483 25.00 -36.52 -15.65
N GLU A 484 24.93 -35.68 -14.65
CA GLU A 484 24.88 -36.02 -13.23
C GLU A 484 23.42 -36.11 -12.74
N ASP A 485 23.12 -37.12 -11.93
CA ASP A 485 21.80 -37.27 -11.31
C ASP A 485 21.70 -36.28 -10.14
N CYS A 486 20.69 -35.40 -10.20
CA CYS A 486 20.44 -34.37 -9.21
C CYS A 486 19.00 -34.46 -8.69
N ILE A 487 18.74 -33.78 -7.55
CA ILE A 487 17.43 -33.68 -6.94
C ILE A 487 16.98 -32.20 -6.94
N LEU A 488 15.81 -31.91 -7.52
CA LEU A 488 15.25 -30.55 -7.54
C LEU A 488 14.94 -30.03 -6.13
N GLU A 489 15.07 -28.72 -5.95
CA GLU A 489 14.50 -28.01 -4.82
C GLU A 489 12.97 -28.19 -4.83
N THR A 490 12.39 -28.43 -3.67
CA THR A 490 10.94 -28.68 -3.52
C THR A 490 10.16 -27.50 -2.98
N ASP A 491 10.84 -26.47 -2.49
CA ASP A 491 10.21 -25.23 -2.09
C ASP A 491 9.81 -24.40 -3.32
N THR A 492 8.72 -23.67 -3.21
CA THR A 492 8.29 -22.67 -4.19
C THR A 492 8.57 -21.26 -3.67
N LEU A 493 8.61 -20.29 -4.57
CA LEU A 493 8.82 -18.89 -4.22
C LEU A 493 7.59 -18.31 -3.51
N ASP A 494 7.82 -17.39 -2.59
CA ASP A 494 6.79 -16.50 -2.05
C ASP A 494 6.06 -15.77 -3.17
N THR A 495 4.74 -15.74 -3.15
CA THR A 495 3.92 -15.13 -4.20
C THR A 495 4.09 -13.63 -4.33
N PHE A 496 4.67 -12.95 -3.32
CA PHE A 496 5.09 -11.57 -3.50
C PHE A 496 6.25 -11.40 -4.50
N VAL A 497 7.00 -12.45 -4.80
CA VAL A 497 7.98 -12.42 -5.91
C VAL A 497 7.24 -12.29 -7.24
N ASP A 498 6.10 -13.00 -7.40
CA ASP A 498 5.27 -12.95 -8.60
C ASP A 498 4.80 -11.53 -8.88
N SER A 499 4.32 -10.82 -7.86
CA SER A 499 3.84 -9.45 -7.97
C SER A 499 4.94 -8.37 -7.98
N SER A 500 6.21 -8.74 -7.74
CA SER A 500 7.30 -7.76 -7.64
C SER A 500 7.84 -7.26 -8.97
N TRP A 501 7.40 -7.82 -10.12
CA TRP A 501 7.89 -7.44 -11.45
C TRP A 501 6.82 -7.46 -12.55
N TYR A 502 5.57 -7.79 -12.26
CA TYR A 502 4.48 -7.92 -13.23
C TYR A 502 4.23 -6.65 -14.04
N PHE A 503 4.47 -5.48 -13.46
CA PHE A 503 4.39 -4.18 -14.14
C PHE A 503 5.43 -4.05 -15.27
N LEU A 504 6.57 -4.73 -15.17
CA LEU A 504 7.55 -4.83 -16.26
C LEU A 504 7.05 -5.79 -17.34
N ARG A 505 6.46 -6.92 -16.94
CA ARG A 505 5.90 -7.91 -17.86
C ARG A 505 4.77 -7.32 -18.72
N PHE A 506 3.93 -6.47 -18.15
CA PHE A 506 2.89 -5.77 -18.90
C PHE A 506 3.43 -4.88 -20.03
N CYS A 507 4.66 -4.40 -19.92
CA CYS A 507 5.27 -3.64 -21.01
C CYS A 507 5.51 -4.53 -22.25
N SER A 508 5.84 -5.82 -22.06
CA SER A 508 6.17 -6.78 -23.14
C SER A 508 5.56 -8.16 -22.90
N PRO A 509 4.23 -8.31 -22.76
CA PRO A 509 3.62 -9.54 -22.26
C PRO A 509 3.83 -10.76 -23.18
N LYS A 510 4.10 -10.53 -24.47
CA LYS A 510 4.28 -11.57 -25.48
C LYS A 510 5.76 -11.88 -25.82
N ASN A 511 6.71 -11.32 -25.05
CA ASN A 511 8.11 -11.62 -25.25
C ASN A 511 8.44 -13.03 -24.71
N ASP A 512 8.77 -13.97 -25.61
CA ASP A 512 9.06 -15.35 -25.23
C ASP A 512 10.50 -15.55 -24.78
N LYS A 513 11.42 -14.67 -25.20
CA LYS A 513 12.85 -14.82 -24.95
C LYS A 513 13.28 -14.25 -23.61
N GLU A 514 12.67 -13.15 -23.21
CA GLU A 514 13.02 -12.39 -22.02
C GLU A 514 11.76 -11.97 -21.24
N GLY A 515 11.88 -11.73 -19.95
CA GLY A 515 10.77 -11.30 -19.11
C GLY A 515 10.15 -9.97 -19.56
N PHE A 516 10.96 -9.13 -20.20
CA PHE A 516 10.56 -7.85 -20.81
C PHE A 516 11.60 -7.42 -21.86
N SER A 517 11.19 -6.57 -22.80
CA SER A 517 12.07 -5.87 -23.73
C SER A 517 12.62 -4.60 -23.06
N LEU A 518 13.91 -4.33 -23.20
CA LEU A 518 14.52 -3.08 -22.71
C LEU A 518 13.92 -1.84 -23.40
N GLU A 519 13.55 -1.92 -24.66
CA GLU A 519 12.88 -0.84 -25.38
C GLU A 519 11.53 -0.52 -24.74
N ASP A 520 10.70 -1.55 -24.52
CA ASP A 520 9.36 -1.40 -23.96
C ASP A 520 9.40 -0.84 -22.54
N ILE A 521 10.25 -1.39 -21.66
CA ILE A 521 10.32 -0.89 -20.27
C ILE A 521 10.91 0.51 -20.20
N ASN A 522 11.89 0.85 -21.04
CA ASN A 522 12.44 2.22 -21.06
C ASN A 522 11.48 3.24 -21.67
N TYR A 523 10.48 2.80 -22.45
CA TYR A 523 9.40 3.67 -22.93
C TYR A 523 8.29 3.84 -21.88
N TRP A 524 7.76 2.72 -21.32
CA TRP A 524 6.59 2.75 -20.46
C TRP A 524 6.88 3.07 -18.98
N MET A 525 8.03 2.61 -18.45
CA MET A 525 8.36 2.81 -17.03
C MET A 525 8.92 4.21 -16.73
N PRO A 526 8.84 4.67 -15.47
CA PRO A 526 8.07 4.09 -14.37
C PRO A 526 6.55 4.15 -14.61
N VAL A 527 5.77 3.37 -13.84
CA VAL A 527 4.30 3.52 -13.81
C VAL A 527 3.97 4.93 -13.35
N ASP A 528 3.23 5.71 -14.15
CA ASP A 528 2.94 7.11 -13.84
C ASP A 528 1.94 7.24 -12.68
N GLN A 529 0.95 6.34 -12.63
CA GLN A 529 0.01 6.27 -11.52
C GLN A 529 -0.30 4.84 -11.14
N TYR A 530 0.03 4.48 -9.91
CA TYR A 530 -0.29 3.19 -9.31
C TYR A 530 -1.41 3.34 -8.27
N ILE A 531 -2.38 2.42 -8.27
CA ILE A 531 -3.58 2.50 -7.43
C ILE A 531 -3.77 1.17 -6.71
N GLY A 532 -3.91 1.19 -5.37
CA GLY A 532 -4.09 -0.03 -4.59
C GLY A 532 -4.27 0.20 -3.11
N GLY A 533 -4.33 -0.87 -2.32
CA GLY A 533 -4.56 -0.81 -0.88
C GLY A 533 -3.33 -0.40 -0.08
N VAL A 534 -3.53 0.35 0.99
CA VAL A 534 -2.46 0.80 1.91
C VAL A 534 -1.83 -0.36 2.71
N GLU A 535 -2.52 -1.49 2.83
CA GLU A 535 -2.04 -2.71 3.48
C GLU A 535 -0.77 -3.28 2.85
N HIS A 536 -0.52 -2.95 1.59
CA HIS A 536 0.66 -3.36 0.84
C HIS A 536 1.89 -2.47 1.04
N ALA A 537 1.82 -1.46 1.91
CA ALA A 537 2.88 -0.45 2.10
C ALA A 537 4.26 -1.05 2.39
N ILE A 538 4.34 -2.05 3.30
CA ILE A 538 5.58 -2.72 3.72
C ILE A 538 5.72 -4.14 3.14
N LEU A 539 4.79 -4.56 2.29
CA LEU A 539 4.75 -5.83 1.58
C LEU A 539 5.09 -5.59 0.10
N HIS A 540 4.10 -5.79 -0.78
CA HIS A 540 4.24 -5.67 -2.23
C HIS A 540 4.94 -4.38 -2.69
N LEU A 541 4.61 -3.20 -2.13
CA LEU A 541 5.23 -1.93 -2.53
C LEU A 541 6.72 -1.87 -2.19
N LEU A 542 7.13 -2.36 -1.04
CA LEU A 542 8.53 -2.42 -0.65
C LEU A 542 9.30 -3.45 -1.50
N TYR A 543 8.72 -4.63 -1.71
CA TYR A 543 9.32 -5.69 -2.51
C TYR A 543 9.45 -5.31 -3.99
N SER A 544 8.45 -4.63 -4.57
CA SER A 544 8.52 -4.12 -5.95
C SER A 544 9.65 -3.10 -6.13
N ARG A 545 9.86 -2.21 -5.16
CA ARG A 545 10.98 -1.27 -5.15
C ARG A 545 12.32 -2.00 -5.08
N PHE A 546 12.44 -2.95 -4.15
CA PHE A 546 13.64 -3.79 -4.04
C PHE A 546 13.91 -4.55 -5.34
N PHE A 547 12.92 -5.25 -5.89
CA PHE A 547 13.08 -6.09 -7.07
C PHE A 547 13.51 -5.28 -8.30
N THR A 548 12.93 -4.08 -8.48
CA THR A 548 13.35 -3.13 -9.52
C THR A 548 14.82 -2.74 -9.37
N LYS A 549 15.26 -2.41 -8.15
CA LYS A 549 16.66 -2.07 -7.87
C LYS A 549 17.59 -3.27 -8.07
N ALA A 550 17.16 -4.48 -7.69
CA ALA A 550 17.94 -5.70 -7.86
C ALA A 550 18.12 -6.07 -9.34
N LEU A 551 17.10 -5.89 -10.18
CA LEU A 551 17.21 -6.08 -11.63
C LEU A 551 18.11 -5.03 -12.29
N ALA A 552 18.04 -3.78 -11.83
CA ALA A 552 18.90 -2.69 -12.30
C ALA A 552 20.34 -2.77 -11.75
N TYR A 553 20.58 -3.58 -10.70
CA TYR A 553 21.89 -3.73 -10.09
C TYR A 553 22.91 -4.27 -11.11
N GLU A 554 23.98 -3.49 -11.35
CA GLU A 554 25.00 -3.78 -12.38
C GLU A 554 24.43 -3.87 -13.82
N ASN A 555 23.28 -3.24 -14.08
CA ASN A 555 22.65 -3.18 -15.40
C ASN A 555 22.25 -1.75 -15.77
N ASN A 556 23.15 -1.03 -16.43
CA ASN A 556 22.96 0.36 -16.85
C ASN A 556 21.92 0.56 -17.98
N ASN A 557 21.38 -0.52 -18.54
CA ASN A 557 20.38 -0.44 -19.61
C ASN A 557 18.98 -0.15 -19.08
N ILE A 558 18.73 -0.40 -17.78
CA ILE A 558 17.47 -0.04 -17.10
C ILE A 558 17.62 1.41 -16.61
N LYS A 559 16.77 2.32 -17.11
CA LYS A 559 16.88 3.77 -16.88
C LYS A 559 16.11 4.31 -15.67
N PHE A 560 15.44 3.47 -14.94
CA PHE A 560 14.65 3.83 -13.76
C PHE A 560 15.06 2.97 -12.57
N THR A 561 14.94 3.51 -11.37
CA THR A 561 15.31 2.84 -10.11
C THR A 561 14.11 2.66 -9.16
N GLU A 562 12.99 3.30 -9.47
CA GLU A 562 11.73 3.14 -8.76
C GLU A 562 10.63 2.69 -9.72
N PRO A 563 9.77 1.74 -9.32
CA PRO A 563 8.75 1.20 -10.21
C PRO A 563 7.55 2.13 -10.42
N PHE A 564 7.21 2.96 -9.44
CA PHE A 564 5.98 3.76 -9.40
C PHE A 564 6.29 5.22 -9.08
N ASP A 565 5.99 6.14 -10.01
CA ASP A 565 6.15 7.58 -9.82
C ASP A 565 5.05 8.14 -8.89
N GLY A 566 3.79 7.84 -9.19
CA GLY A 566 2.64 8.20 -8.38
C GLY A 566 1.99 6.99 -7.72
N LEU A 567 1.58 7.15 -6.46
CA LEU A 567 0.82 6.15 -5.72
C LEU A 567 -0.46 6.77 -5.16
N PHE A 568 -1.60 6.13 -5.41
CA PHE A 568 -2.86 6.45 -4.77
C PHE A 568 -3.37 5.27 -3.95
N THR A 569 -3.71 5.50 -2.67
CA THR A 569 -4.27 4.47 -1.80
C THR A 569 -5.76 4.74 -1.58
N GLN A 570 -6.62 3.84 -2.13
CA GLN A 570 -8.06 3.96 -1.95
C GLN A 570 -8.52 3.43 -0.59
N GLY A 571 -9.64 4.00 -0.11
CA GLY A 571 -10.35 3.46 1.05
C GLY A 571 -11.17 2.22 0.72
N MET A 572 -11.62 1.51 1.74
CA MET A 572 -12.37 0.27 1.64
C MET A 572 -13.85 0.51 1.31
N VAL A 573 -14.51 -0.49 0.78
CA VAL A 573 -15.98 -0.54 0.71
C VAL A 573 -16.47 -1.35 1.91
N CYS A 574 -17.27 -0.72 2.76
CA CYS A 574 -17.74 -1.28 4.02
C CYS A 574 -19.23 -1.61 3.95
N HIS A 575 -19.62 -2.65 4.68
CA HIS A 575 -21.00 -3.04 4.86
C HIS A 575 -21.21 -3.59 6.28
N GLU A 576 -22.41 -3.47 6.80
CA GLU A 576 -22.79 -4.09 8.05
C GLU A 576 -22.57 -5.61 7.99
N THR A 577 -22.31 -6.19 9.16
CA THR A 577 -22.16 -7.65 9.30
C THR A 577 -23.38 -8.23 9.99
N TYR A 578 -23.79 -9.41 9.55
CA TYR A 578 -24.98 -10.09 10.04
C TYR A 578 -24.66 -11.45 10.63
N LYS A 579 -25.24 -11.76 11.80
CA LYS A 579 -25.04 -13.06 12.49
C LYS A 579 -26.30 -13.64 13.08
N ILE A 580 -26.39 -14.97 13.03
CA ILE A 580 -27.30 -15.77 13.87
C ILE A 580 -26.47 -16.92 14.49
N ASN A 581 -26.56 -17.10 15.82
CA ASN A 581 -25.88 -18.19 16.56
C ASN A 581 -24.39 -18.33 16.16
N ASN A 582 -23.67 -17.22 16.12
CA ASN A 582 -22.25 -17.12 15.70
C ASN A 582 -21.96 -17.49 14.22
N LYS A 583 -22.96 -17.75 13.39
CA LYS A 583 -22.79 -17.96 11.95
C LYS A 583 -23.00 -16.65 11.19
N TRP A 584 -22.07 -16.32 10.30
CA TRP A 584 -22.20 -15.16 9.41
C TRP A 584 -23.28 -15.41 8.34
N LEU A 585 -24.08 -14.38 8.08
CA LEU A 585 -25.08 -14.33 7.01
C LEU A 585 -24.69 -13.32 5.95
N SER A 586 -25.07 -13.61 4.70
CA SER A 586 -24.92 -12.62 3.61
C SER A 586 -26.07 -11.60 3.65
N PRO A 587 -25.89 -10.38 3.08
CA PRO A 587 -26.96 -9.38 2.96
C PRO A 587 -28.20 -9.92 2.23
N GLU A 588 -28.01 -10.88 1.31
CA GLU A 588 -29.09 -11.50 0.55
C GLU A 588 -29.98 -12.42 1.41
N GLU A 589 -29.46 -12.95 2.52
CA GLU A 589 -30.19 -13.80 3.47
C GLU A 589 -31.01 -12.99 4.50
N VAL A 590 -30.85 -11.67 4.51
CA VAL A 590 -31.40 -10.77 5.53
C VAL A 590 -32.42 -9.80 4.92
N THR A 591 -33.43 -9.42 5.68
CA THR A 591 -34.44 -8.43 5.30
C THR A 591 -34.75 -7.51 6.47
N SER A 592 -35.08 -6.26 6.17
CA SER A 592 -35.60 -5.29 7.13
C SER A 592 -36.73 -4.47 6.53
N LYS A 593 -37.74 -4.10 7.32
CA LYS A 593 -38.84 -3.24 6.91
C LYS A 593 -38.64 -1.78 7.35
N ASP A 594 -37.90 -1.57 8.44
CA ASP A 594 -37.69 -0.27 9.09
C ASP A 594 -36.24 0.21 9.04
N GLY A 595 -35.32 -0.60 8.48
CA GLY A 595 -33.88 -0.30 8.45
C GLY A 595 -33.18 -0.40 9.83
N ILE A 596 -33.89 -0.82 10.87
CA ILE A 596 -33.39 -0.92 12.25
C ILE A 596 -33.43 -2.38 12.73
N ASN A 597 -34.55 -3.06 12.47
CA ASN A 597 -34.75 -4.44 12.85
C ASN A 597 -34.56 -5.34 11.64
N PHE A 598 -33.61 -6.26 11.75
CA PHE A 598 -33.24 -7.17 10.69
C PHE A 598 -33.67 -8.61 11.05
N PHE A 599 -34.22 -9.32 10.06
CA PHE A 599 -34.77 -10.66 10.18
C PHE A 599 -34.22 -11.55 9.07
N LEU A 600 -34.27 -12.88 9.29
CA LEU A 600 -33.92 -13.82 8.26
C LEU A 600 -34.97 -13.77 7.14
N LYS A 601 -34.54 -13.69 5.89
CA LYS A 601 -35.43 -13.59 4.72
C LYS A 601 -36.36 -14.78 4.57
N THR A 602 -35.90 -15.98 5.00
CA THR A 602 -36.66 -17.24 4.99
C THR A 602 -37.56 -17.40 6.18
N ASP A 603 -37.36 -16.62 7.28
CA ASP A 603 -38.16 -16.62 8.49
C ASP A 603 -38.22 -15.26 9.14
N SER A 604 -39.28 -14.52 8.89
CA SER A 604 -39.48 -13.14 9.38
C SER A 604 -39.63 -13.02 10.92
N ASN A 605 -39.67 -14.12 11.67
CA ASN A 605 -39.71 -14.15 13.13
C ASN A 605 -38.30 -14.28 13.73
N THR A 606 -37.34 -14.78 12.96
CA THR A 606 -35.97 -14.96 13.42
C THR A 606 -35.17 -13.66 13.28
N LYS A 607 -34.92 -13.00 14.41
CA LYS A 607 -34.13 -11.75 14.48
C LYS A 607 -32.64 -12.01 14.21
N VAL A 608 -32.04 -11.15 13.38
CA VAL A 608 -30.63 -11.17 13.02
C VAL A 608 -29.87 -10.16 13.87
N ASN A 609 -28.71 -10.52 14.40
CA ASN A 609 -27.80 -9.62 15.08
C ASN A 609 -27.00 -8.83 14.03
N VAL A 610 -27.12 -7.51 14.07
CA VAL A 610 -26.37 -6.59 13.22
C VAL A 610 -25.09 -6.19 13.95
N GLY A 611 -23.96 -6.43 13.35
CA GLY A 611 -22.65 -5.99 13.82
C GLY A 611 -22.21 -4.68 13.16
N PRO A 612 -21.05 -4.16 13.51
CA PRO A 612 -20.53 -2.92 12.94
C PRO A 612 -20.33 -3.04 11.43
N SER A 613 -20.37 -1.89 10.76
CA SER A 613 -19.95 -1.79 9.36
C SER A 613 -18.45 -1.94 9.28
N GLU A 614 -18.02 -2.92 8.50
CA GLU A 614 -16.62 -3.30 8.31
C GLU A 614 -16.32 -3.49 6.83
N SER A 615 -15.03 -3.48 6.49
CA SER A 615 -14.57 -3.79 5.13
C SER A 615 -15.19 -5.11 4.63
N MET A 616 -15.73 -5.07 3.41
CA MET A 616 -16.34 -6.23 2.78
C MET A 616 -15.35 -7.38 2.66
N SER A 617 -15.70 -8.55 3.18
CA SER A 617 -14.89 -9.76 3.08
C SER A 617 -15.75 -11.03 2.91
N LYS A 618 -15.23 -12.00 2.16
CA LYS A 618 -15.90 -13.29 1.94
C LYS A 618 -16.01 -14.10 3.25
N SER A 619 -15.05 -13.98 4.15
CA SER A 619 -15.05 -14.68 5.44
C SER A 619 -16.19 -14.22 6.36
N LYS A 620 -16.56 -12.94 6.30
CA LYS A 620 -17.67 -12.36 7.07
C LYS A 620 -18.99 -12.35 6.30
N LYS A 621 -18.99 -12.78 5.05
CA LYS A 621 -20.14 -12.79 4.13
C LYS A 621 -20.84 -11.43 3.96
N ASN A 622 -20.17 -10.31 4.27
CA ASN A 622 -20.74 -8.96 4.13
C ASN A 622 -20.47 -8.31 2.78
N THR A 623 -20.24 -9.13 1.74
CA THR A 623 -19.96 -8.66 0.38
C THR A 623 -21.24 -8.46 -0.42
N ILE A 624 -21.26 -7.42 -1.25
CA ILE A 624 -22.28 -7.18 -2.28
C ILE A 624 -21.73 -7.70 -3.61
N ASP A 625 -22.53 -8.48 -4.32
CA ASP A 625 -22.17 -9.03 -5.65
C ASP A 625 -22.31 -7.95 -6.74
N PRO A 626 -21.22 -7.50 -7.38
CA PRO A 626 -21.27 -6.48 -8.42
C PRO A 626 -22.10 -6.91 -9.64
N GLU A 627 -22.15 -8.20 -9.96
CA GLU A 627 -22.88 -8.73 -11.10
C GLU A 627 -24.40 -8.51 -10.93
N ILE A 628 -24.91 -8.70 -9.71
CA ILE A 628 -26.30 -8.42 -9.39
C ILE A 628 -26.61 -6.93 -9.53
N MET A 629 -25.69 -6.07 -9.08
CA MET A 629 -25.85 -4.62 -9.15
C MET A 629 -25.84 -4.13 -10.61
N ILE A 630 -24.90 -4.60 -11.41
CA ILE A 630 -24.81 -4.26 -12.84
C ILE A 630 -26.07 -4.74 -13.58
N LYS A 631 -26.53 -5.94 -13.30
CA LYS A 631 -27.74 -6.50 -13.92
C LYS A 631 -29.00 -5.69 -13.59
N ASN A 632 -29.09 -5.15 -12.37
CA ASN A 632 -30.29 -4.44 -11.92
C ASN A 632 -30.27 -2.95 -12.25
N TYR A 633 -29.09 -2.31 -12.30
CA TYR A 633 -28.94 -0.86 -12.39
C TYR A 633 -28.05 -0.37 -13.54
N GLY A 634 -27.24 -1.25 -14.13
CA GLY A 634 -26.27 -0.92 -15.17
C GLY A 634 -24.90 -0.57 -14.62
N ALA A 635 -23.87 -0.73 -15.46
CA ALA A 635 -22.47 -0.46 -15.12
C ALA A 635 -22.21 1.02 -14.81
N ASP A 636 -22.75 1.94 -15.60
CA ASP A 636 -22.57 3.38 -15.39
C ASP A 636 -23.19 3.84 -14.06
N ALA A 637 -24.31 3.24 -13.61
CA ALA A 637 -24.88 3.55 -12.30
C ALA A 637 -24.01 3.04 -11.16
N VAL A 638 -23.42 1.85 -11.30
CA VAL A 638 -22.49 1.29 -10.30
C VAL A 638 -21.22 2.15 -10.22
N ARG A 639 -20.65 2.57 -11.36
CA ARG A 639 -19.48 3.48 -11.44
C ARG A 639 -19.79 4.82 -10.77
N LEU A 640 -20.94 5.40 -11.05
CA LEU A 640 -21.38 6.67 -10.46
C LEU A 640 -21.48 6.57 -8.94
N PHE A 641 -22.14 5.50 -8.43
CA PHE A 641 -22.31 5.26 -7.00
C PHE A 641 -20.97 5.13 -6.28
N ILE A 642 -20.08 4.26 -6.80
CA ILE A 642 -18.82 3.92 -6.11
C ILE A 642 -17.86 5.14 -5.98
N LEU A 643 -18.08 6.18 -6.78
CA LEU A 643 -17.30 7.41 -6.78
C LEU A 643 -17.99 8.56 -6.03
N SER A 644 -19.27 8.43 -5.62
CA SER A 644 -20.09 9.57 -5.21
C SER A 644 -19.97 9.96 -3.75
N ASP A 645 -19.88 9.01 -2.83
CA ASP A 645 -20.14 9.20 -1.41
C ASP A 645 -19.04 9.99 -0.70
N SER A 646 -17.80 9.57 -0.82
CA SER A 646 -16.68 10.14 -0.08
C SER A 646 -15.45 10.30 -0.95
N PRO A 647 -14.45 11.12 -0.55
CA PRO A 647 -13.15 11.14 -1.21
C PRO A 647 -12.59 9.73 -1.37
N PRO A 648 -11.98 9.38 -2.53
CA PRO A 648 -11.55 8.02 -2.83
C PRO A 648 -10.56 7.40 -1.84
N GLU A 649 -9.80 8.20 -1.09
CA GLU A 649 -8.90 7.75 -0.03
C GLU A 649 -9.61 7.34 1.28
N LYS A 650 -10.90 7.67 1.43
CA LYS A 650 -11.72 7.30 2.60
C LYS A 650 -12.58 6.09 2.32
N ASP A 651 -12.94 5.39 3.40
CA ASP A 651 -13.89 4.28 3.31
C ASP A 651 -15.28 4.79 2.89
N ILE A 652 -15.98 3.95 2.13
CA ILE A 652 -17.38 4.21 1.75
C ILE A 652 -18.29 3.16 2.35
N GLN A 653 -19.48 3.62 2.79
CA GLN A 653 -20.55 2.76 3.23
C GLN A 653 -21.41 2.33 2.05
N TRP A 654 -21.64 1.04 1.92
CA TRP A 654 -22.61 0.54 0.95
C TRP A 654 -24.02 1.04 1.30
N SER A 655 -24.75 1.52 0.30
CA SER A 655 -26.12 2.02 0.46
C SER A 655 -26.96 1.65 -0.76
N GLU A 656 -28.01 0.85 -0.56
CA GLU A 656 -28.98 0.56 -1.63
C GLU A 656 -29.72 1.81 -2.10
N GLN A 657 -30.00 2.75 -1.18
CA GLN A 657 -30.62 4.03 -1.53
C GLN A 657 -29.71 4.88 -2.41
N GLY A 658 -28.39 4.89 -2.10
CA GLY A 658 -27.38 5.56 -2.91
C GLY A 658 -27.28 4.95 -4.31
N MET A 659 -27.33 3.61 -4.41
CA MET A 659 -27.34 2.91 -5.69
C MET A 659 -28.57 3.27 -6.53
N LEU A 660 -29.76 3.28 -5.91
CA LEU A 660 -31.01 3.69 -6.55
C LEU A 660 -31.00 5.16 -6.98
N ALA A 661 -30.39 6.05 -6.18
CA ALA A 661 -30.24 7.46 -6.52
C ALA A 661 -29.35 7.65 -7.75
N SER A 662 -28.24 6.89 -7.85
CA SER A 662 -27.35 6.89 -9.01
C SER A 662 -28.08 6.41 -10.28
N TYR A 663 -28.83 5.35 -10.19
CA TYR A 663 -29.66 4.88 -11.29
C TYR A 663 -30.69 5.92 -11.75
N LYS A 664 -31.41 6.53 -10.80
CA LYS A 664 -32.38 7.61 -11.09
C LYS A 664 -31.73 8.83 -11.75
N PHE A 665 -30.49 9.16 -11.34
CA PHE A 665 -29.74 10.26 -11.97
C PHE A 665 -29.46 9.95 -13.43
N ILE A 666 -29.01 8.76 -13.76
CA ILE A 666 -28.78 8.32 -15.16
C ILE A 666 -30.02 8.44 -16.00
N GLN A 667 -31.20 7.99 -15.52
CA GLN A 667 -32.45 8.10 -16.26
C GLN A 667 -32.83 9.59 -16.50
N LYS A 668 -32.71 10.43 -15.47
CA LYS A 668 -32.99 11.88 -15.59
C LYS A 668 -32.04 12.59 -16.55
N PHE A 669 -30.75 12.23 -16.49
CA PHE A 669 -29.76 12.81 -17.38
C PHE A 669 -29.98 12.39 -18.83
N TRP A 670 -30.40 11.15 -19.06
CA TRP A 670 -30.80 10.67 -20.39
C TRP A 670 -32.00 11.45 -20.96
N ASP A 671 -33.03 11.69 -20.14
CA ASP A 671 -34.16 12.52 -20.54
C ASP A 671 -33.72 13.95 -20.92
N LEU A 672 -32.73 14.52 -20.19
CA LEU A 672 -32.13 15.81 -20.55
C LEU A 672 -31.38 15.74 -21.89
N VAL A 673 -30.62 14.68 -22.16
CA VAL A 673 -29.93 14.47 -23.47
C VAL A 673 -30.93 14.50 -24.61
N ILE A 674 -32.03 13.76 -24.48
CA ILE A 674 -33.09 13.73 -25.50
C ILE A 674 -33.75 15.11 -25.67
N LYS A 675 -34.06 15.78 -24.54
CA LYS A 675 -34.65 17.14 -24.59
C LYS A 675 -33.76 18.14 -25.35
N ILE A 676 -32.45 18.12 -25.08
CA ILE A 676 -31.51 19.02 -25.76
C ILE A 676 -31.36 18.64 -27.24
N TYR A 677 -31.28 17.33 -27.54
CA TYR A 677 -31.23 16.87 -28.91
C TYR A 677 -32.46 17.33 -29.72
N GLU A 678 -33.66 17.10 -29.21
CA GLU A 678 -34.91 17.53 -29.86
C GLU A 678 -34.95 19.04 -30.13
N HIS A 679 -34.37 19.83 -29.20
CA HIS A 679 -34.30 21.29 -29.34
C HIS A 679 -33.24 21.78 -30.33
N THR A 680 -32.18 21.01 -30.58
CA THR A 680 -31.02 21.38 -31.39
C THR A 680 -30.94 20.67 -32.74
N LYS A 681 -31.90 19.78 -33.06
CA LYS A 681 -31.86 18.99 -34.34
C LYS A 681 -32.24 19.78 -35.58
N ASP A 682 -33.02 20.88 -35.44
CA ASP A 682 -33.52 21.70 -36.54
C ASP A 682 -32.72 23.02 -36.62
N GLU A 683 -31.90 23.20 -37.68
CA GLU A 683 -30.92 24.28 -37.82
C GLU A 683 -31.51 25.67 -38.13
N ASN A 684 -32.85 25.85 -38.19
CA ASN A 684 -33.48 26.97 -38.88
C ASN A 684 -34.10 28.07 -37.97
N LEU A 685 -33.79 28.13 -36.67
CA LEU A 685 -34.36 29.13 -35.77
C LEU A 685 -33.30 30.05 -35.17
N GLU A 686 -32.99 31.15 -35.79
CA GLU A 686 -32.14 32.22 -35.26
C GLU A 686 -33.00 33.35 -34.64
N LYS A 687 -33.05 33.43 -33.31
CA LYS A 687 -33.35 34.63 -32.53
C LYS A 687 -32.23 34.78 -31.47
N GLU A 688 -31.55 35.89 -31.34
CA GLU A 688 -30.39 36.06 -30.47
C GLU A 688 -30.77 36.58 -29.06
N TYR A 689 -30.50 35.76 -28.02
CA TYR A 689 -30.46 36.25 -26.63
C TYR A 689 -29.03 36.12 -26.12
N LYS A 690 -28.21 37.10 -26.38
CA LYS A 690 -26.79 37.15 -26.03
C LYS A 690 -26.50 36.80 -24.57
N LYS A 691 -27.35 37.25 -23.64
CA LYS A 691 -27.15 37.00 -22.22
C LYS A 691 -27.20 35.51 -21.86
N THR A 692 -28.16 34.75 -22.37
CA THR A 692 -28.29 33.30 -22.07
C THR A 692 -27.16 32.50 -22.73
N ASN A 693 -26.72 32.89 -23.93
CA ASN A 693 -25.61 32.28 -24.61
C ASN A 693 -24.29 32.48 -23.86
N ASP A 694 -24.05 33.67 -23.31
CA ASP A 694 -22.90 33.99 -22.48
C ASP A 694 -22.93 33.18 -21.18
N GLU A 695 -24.09 33.06 -20.49
CA GLU A 695 -24.26 32.26 -19.27
C GLU A 695 -23.92 30.79 -19.51
N ILE A 696 -24.38 30.16 -20.59
CA ILE A 696 -24.05 28.77 -20.97
C ILE A 696 -22.54 28.62 -21.18
N SER A 697 -21.93 29.52 -21.92
CA SER A 697 -20.51 29.47 -22.23
C SER A 697 -19.62 29.68 -20.99
N PHE A 698 -19.98 30.62 -20.12
CA PHE A 698 -19.30 30.82 -18.81
C PHE A 698 -19.43 29.61 -17.91
N PHE A 699 -20.65 29.06 -17.76
CA PHE A 699 -20.91 27.88 -16.96
C PHE A 699 -20.07 26.68 -17.45
N THR A 700 -20.07 26.42 -18.76
CA THR A 700 -19.31 25.30 -19.36
C THR A 700 -17.81 25.44 -19.10
N ASN A 701 -17.24 26.65 -19.27
CA ASN A 701 -15.83 26.90 -18.97
C ASN A 701 -15.47 26.66 -17.48
N ASP A 702 -16.31 27.14 -16.57
CA ASP A 702 -16.11 26.94 -15.14
C ASP A 702 -16.14 25.43 -14.78
N ILE A 703 -17.08 24.69 -15.34
CA ILE A 703 -17.18 23.24 -15.13
C ILE A 703 -15.98 22.47 -15.74
N ILE A 704 -15.47 22.87 -16.90
CA ILE A 704 -14.26 22.26 -17.48
C ILE A 704 -13.08 22.39 -16.49
N ILE A 705 -12.90 23.58 -15.93
CA ILE A 705 -11.81 23.83 -14.95
C ILE A 705 -12.01 22.98 -13.69
N LYS A 706 -13.22 23.00 -13.10
CA LYS A 706 -13.54 22.26 -11.87
C LYS A 706 -13.33 20.76 -12.04
N ILE A 707 -13.89 20.15 -13.09
CA ILE A 707 -13.78 18.71 -13.31
C ILE A 707 -12.36 18.29 -13.64
N SER A 708 -11.63 19.05 -14.48
CA SER A 708 -10.22 18.77 -14.78
C SER A 708 -9.38 18.73 -13.51
N LEU A 709 -9.51 19.76 -12.65
CA LEU A 709 -8.79 19.85 -11.39
C LEU A 709 -9.17 18.70 -10.41
N ASN A 710 -10.46 18.36 -10.36
CA ASN A 710 -10.96 17.30 -9.49
C ASN A 710 -10.48 15.90 -9.92
N ILE A 711 -10.35 15.63 -11.25
CA ILE A 711 -9.77 14.37 -11.75
C ILE A 711 -8.29 14.28 -11.35
N GLU A 712 -7.50 15.32 -11.61
CA GLU A 712 -6.06 15.34 -11.33
C GLU A 712 -5.76 15.20 -9.82
N LYS A 713 -6.70 15.61 -8.96
CA LYS A 713 -6.57 15.49 -7.49
C LYS A 713 -7.32 14.29 -6.91
N PHE A 714 -7.83 13.38 -7.71
CA PHE A 714 -8.64 12.23 -7.27
C PHE A 714 -9.86 12.64 -6.42
N GLN A 715 -10.42 13.84 -6.63
CA GLN A 715 -11.61 14.33 -5.91
C GLN A 715 -12.90 13.91 -6.64
N TYR A 716 -13.07 12.61 -6.87
CA TYR A 716 -14.14 12.10 -7.73
C TYR A 716 -15.54 12.33 -7.17
N ASN A 717 -15.71 12.33 -5.87
CA ASN A 717 -16.98 12.70 -5.25
C ASN A 717 -17.39 14.15 -5.61
N LYS A 718 -16.44 15.06 -5.78
CA LYS A 718 -16.73 16.42 -6.26
C LYS A 718 -17.12 16.45 -7.73
N ILE A 719 -16.59 15.55 -8.54
CA ILE A 719 -17.01 15.40 -9.96
C ILE A 719 -18.48 15.00 -10.00
N ILE A 720 -18.91 14.07 -9.15
CA ILE A 720 -20.32 13.68 -9.10
C ILE A 720 -21.21 14.85 -8.64
N ALA A 721 -20.76 15.66 -7.69
CA ALA A 721 -21.45 16.89 -7.32
C ALA A 721 -21.54 17.88 -8.51
N ASN A 722 -20.45 18.01 -9.30
CA ASN A 722 -20.49 18.81 -10.52
C ASN A 722 -21.47 18.25 -11.58
N PHE A 723 -21.66 16.93 -11.66
CA PHE A 723 -22.67 16.35 -12.56
C PHE A 723 -24.09 16.74 -12.16
N HIS A 724 -24.39 16.81 -10.85
CA HIS A 724 -25.66 17.35 -10.36
C HIS A 724 -25.80 18.86 -10.63
N GLU A 725 -24.71 19.63 -10.53
CA GLU A 725 -24.69 21.05 -10.88
C GLU A 725 -24.98 21.24 -12.38
N ILE A 726 -24.36 20.44 -13.25
CA ILE A 726 -24.62 20.40 -14.71
C ILE A 726 -26.09 20.09 -14.98
N TYR A 727 -26.61 19.01 -14.40
CA TYR A 727 -28.00 18.61 -14.60
C TYR A 727 -28.96 19.73 -14.21
N ASN A 728 -28.79 20.33 -13.05
CA ASN A 728 -29.65 21.41 -12.57
C ASN A 728 -29.58 22.64 -13.47
N PHE A 729 -28.38 23.04 -13.89
CA PHE A 729 -28.20 24.18 -14.77
C PHE A 729 -28.95 23.98 -16.10
N TYR A 730 -28.65 22.89 -16.82
CA TYR A 730 -29.25 22.64 -18.15
C TYR A 730 -30.76 22.31 -18.07
N ASN A 731 -31.23 21.64 -17.03
CA ASN A 731 -32.64 21.31 -16.87
C ASN A 731 -33.50 22.56 -16.59
N ASN A 732 -32.95 23.60 -15.96
CA ASN A 732 -33.61 24.84 -15.61
C ASN A 732 -33.54 25.91 -16.74
N LEU A 733 -32.84 25.64 -17.86
CA LEU A 733 -32.81 26.56 -18.99
C LEU A 733 -34.19 26.71 -19.60
N ASN A 734 -34.56 27.97 -19.90
CA ASN A 734 -35.77 28.27 -20.64
C ASN A 734 -35.51 28.12 -22.14
N PHE A 735 -35.81 26.97 -22.69
CA PHE A 735 -35.48 26.61 -24.10
C PHE A 735 -36.25 27.52 -25.12
N SER A 736 -37.32 28.24 -24.72
CA SER A 736 -37.96 29.21 -25.60
C SER A 736 -37.19 30.52 -25.77
N GLU A 737 -36.23 30.80 -24.87
CA GLU A 737 -35.33 31.95 -24.89
C GLU A 737 -33.94 31.64 -25.44
N ILE A 738 -33.62 30.36 -25.65
CA ILE A 738 -32.33 29.93 -26.20
C ILE A 738 -32.38 29.98 -27.70
N VAL A 739 -31.52 30.75 -28.25
CA VAL A 739 -31.61 31.16 -29.61
C VAL A 739 -30.47 30.72 -30.48
N SER A 740 -29.25 30.54 -29.97
CA SER A 740 -28.20 29.91 -30.74
C SER A 740 -28.17 28.41 -30.39
N GLN A 741 -28.88 27.63 -31.22
CA GLN A 741 -28.88 26.17 -31.13
C GLN A 741 -27.46 25.62 -31.20
N ASN A 742 -26.56 26.23 -31.96
CA ASN A 742 -25.14 25.87 -32.08
C ASN A 742 -24.39 26.08 -30.77
N ILE A 743 -24.56 27.23 -30.09
CA ILE A 743 -23.92 27.48 -28.78
C ILE A 743 -24.40 26.48 -27.74
N LEU A 744 -25.69 26.19 -27.67
CA LEU A 744 -26.23 25.18 -26.77
C LEU A 744 -25.65 23.80 -27.07
N LYS A 745 -25.67 23.37 -28.31
CA LYS A 745 -25.18 22.09 -28.80
C LYS A 745 -23.68 21.93 -28.49
N ASP A 746 -22.84 22.91 -28.87
CA ASP A 746 -21.39 22.84 -28.72
C ASP A 746 -20.98 22.80 -27.24
N ASN A 747 -21.62 23.61 -26.39
CA ASN A 747 -21.38 23.59 -24.98
C ASN A 747 -21.84 22.25 -24.33
N PHE A 748 -23.00 21.74 -24.73
CA PHE A 748 -23.49 20.46 -24.23
C PHE A 748 -22.61 19.28 -24.70
N MET A 749 -22.04 19.33 -25.88
CA MET A 749 -21.04 18.35 -26.33
C MET A 749 -19.79 18.38 -25.44
N ASN A 750 -19.34 19.56 -25.03
CA ASN A 750 -18.24 19.67 -24.08
C ASN A 750 -18.61 19.04 -22.73
N ILE A 751 -19.83 19.26 -22.24
CA ILE A 751 -20.34 18.60 -21.02
C ILE A 751 -20.33 17.07 -21.15
N LEU A 752 -20.82 16.51 -22.27
CA LEU A 752 -20.78 15.06 -22.48
C LEU A 752 -19.34 14.52 -22.45
N LYS A 753 -18.39 15.22 -23.08
CA LYS A 753 -16.97 14.83 -23.04
C LYS A 753 -16.40 14.81 -21.60
N LEU A 754 -16.79 15.76 -20.76
CA LEU A 754 -16.38 15.80 -19.33
C LEU A 754 -16.96 14.63 -18.53
N MET A 755 -18.13 14.13 -18.88
CA MET A 755 -18.79 13.04 -18.18
C MET A 755 -18.32 11.66 -18.64
N TYR A 756 -17.69 11.55 -19.80
CA TYR A 756 -17.26 10.29 -20.40
C TYR A 756 -16.38 9.42 -19.50
N PRO A 757 -15.39 9.95 -18.77
CA PRO A 757 -14.56 9.10 -17.91
C PRO A 757 -15.36 8.34 -16.84
N VAL A 758 -16.45 8.89 -16.36
CA VAL A 758 -17.29 8.29 -15.32
C VAL A 758 -18.44 7.46 -15.90
N LEU A 759 -19.13 7.99 -16.94
CA LEU A 759 -20.32 7.42 -17.58
C LEU A 759 -20.07 7.08 -19.06
N PRO A 760 -19.13 6.15 -19.34
CA PRO A 760 -18.67 5.95 -20.71
C PRO A 760 -19.74 5.42 -21.65
N HIS A 761 -20.65 4.55 -21.19
CA HIS A 761 -21.68 3.95 -22.05
C HIS A 761 -22.78 4.98 -22.38
N LEU A 762 -23.29 5.68 -21.38
CA LEU A 762 -24.31 6.70 -21.55
C LEU A 762 -23.85 7.81 -22.51
N VAL A 763 -22.62 8.28 -22.28
CA VAL A 763 -22.05 9.36 -23.11
C VAL A 763 -21.79 8.91 -24.53
N SER A 764 -21.25 7.71 -24.73
CA SER A 764 -21.04 7.16 -26.08
C SER A 764 -22.35 7.05 -26.86
N GLU A 765 -23.44 6.60 -26.22
CA GLU A 765 -24.75 6.56 -26.86
C GLU A 765 -25.32 7.95 -27.13
N ALA A 766 -25.19 8.88 -26.17
CA ALA A 766 -25.62 10.26 -26.33
C ALA A 766 -24.94 10.93 -27.52
N LEU A 767 -23.62 10.80 -27.68
CA LEU A 767 -22.88 11.35 -28.83
C LEU A 767 -23.34 10.78 -30.16
N THR A 768 -23.71 9.49 -30.21
CA THR A 768 -24.28 8.87 -31.41
C THR A 768 -25.60 9.53 -31.84
N ILE A 769 -26.46 9.91 -30.86
CA ILE A 769 -27.70 10.64 -31.16
C ILE A 769 -27.39 11.96 -31.86
N PHE A 770 -26.35 12.67 -31.39
CA PHE A 770 -25.90 13.93 -32.03
C PHE A 770 -25.07 13.71 -33.30
N LYS A 771 -24.98 12.48 -33.84
CA LYS A 771 -24.21 12.07 -35.02
C LYS A 771 -22.69 12.31 -34.88
N ILE A 772 -22.18 12.20 -33.70
CA ILE A 772 -20.74 12.28 -33.37
C ILE A 772 -20.23 10.85 -33.13
N ASN A 773 -19.37 10.37 -34.02
CA ASN A 773 -18.90 8.97 -34.00
C ASN A 773 -17.64 8.76 -33.15
N HIS A 774 -17.03 9.83 -32.66
CA HIS A 774 -15.78 9.75 -31.92
C HIS A 774 -15.78 10.65 -30.68
N ILE A 775 -15.34 10.10 -29.53
CA ILE A 775 -15.01 10.91 -28.38
C ILE A 775 -13.62 11.47 -28.63
N SER A 776 -13.60 12.68 -29.15
CA SER A 776 -12.38 13.44 -29.39
C SER A 776 -11.89 14.08 -28.07
N ASP A 777 -10.87 14.89 -28.17
CA ASP A 777 -10.11 15.56 -27.14
C ASP A 777 -10.91 16.11 -25.96
N TRP A 778 -10.23 16.16 -24.79
CA TRP A 778 -10.73 16.85 -23.61
C TRP A 778 -11.02 18.33 -23.91
N PRO A 779 -12.16 18.88 -23.47
CA PRO A 779 -12.52 20.24 -23.81
C PRO A 779 -11.48 21.26 -23.35
N SER A 780 -11.15 22.22 -24.20
CA SER A 780 -10.25 23.32 -23.90
C SER A 780 -10.96 24.44 -23.15
N VAL A 781 -10.24 25.13 -22.28
CA VAL A 781 -10.73 26.32 -21.57
C VAL A 781 -10.52 27.57 -22.42
N ASP A 782 -11.59 28.32 -22.71
CA ASP A 782 -11.45 29.67 -23.25
C ASP A 782 -11.08 30.65 -22.13
N LYS A 783 -9.85 31.14 -22.17
CA LYS A 783 -9.33 32.08 -21.16
C LYS A 783 -10.10 33.40 -21.05
N LYS A 784 -10.80 33.79 -22.15
CA LYS A 784 -11.63 35.02 -22.18
C LYS A 784 -12.91 34.86 -21.35
N LEU A 785 -13.41 33.63 -21.25
CA LEU A 785 -14.63 33.27 -20.53
C LEU A 785 -14.34 32.85 -19.07
N VAL A 786 -13.08 32.82 -18.64
CA VAL A 786 -12.75 32.64 -17.23
C VAL A 786 -13.10 33.95 -16.51
N LYS A 787 -14.19 33.96 -15.72
CA LYS A 787 -14.44 35.03 -14.78
C LYS A 787 -13.18 35.14 -13.92
N LYS A 788 -12.64 36.37 -13.79
CA LYS A 788 -11.72 36.67 -12.70
C LYS A 788 -12.59 36.65 -11.45
N ASP A 789 -12.73 35.48 -10.85
CA ASP A 789 -13.59 35.32 -9.67
C ASP A 789 -13.15 36.26 -8.58
N ASP A 790 -14.08 37.06 -8.06
CA ASP A 790 -13.88 37.74 -6.80
C ASP A 790 -13.69 36.66 -5.74
N VAL A 791 -12.60 36.73 -4.99
CA VAL A 791 -12.25 35.74 -3.96
C VAL A 791 -12.82 36.18 -2.62
N LYS A 792 -13.39 35.24 -1.88
CA LYS A 792 -13.84 35.48 -0.50
C LYS A 792 -12.63 35.48 0.42
N ILE A 793 -12.28 36.65 0.94
CA ILE A 793 -11.20 36.79 1.91
C ILE A 793 -11.79 36.90 3.31
N VAL A 794 -11.31 36.06 4.22
CA VAL A 794 -11.66 36.11 5.64
C VAL A 794 -10.92 37.26 6.29
N ILE A 795 -11.66 38.19 6.93
CA ILE A 795 -11.08 39.32 7.65
C ILE A 795 -11.08 39.00 9.15
N GLN A 796 -9.86 39.00 9.70
CA GLN A 796 -9.63 38.80 11.13
C GLN A 796 -9.06 40.07 11.78
N ILE A 797 -9.44 40.30 13.05
CA ILE A 797 -8.84 41.36 13.91
C ILE A 797 -8.48 40.70 15.24
N ASN A 798 -7.20 40.76 15.61
CA ASN A 798 -6.62 40.06 16.77
C ASN A 798 -6.95 38.55 16.79
N GLY A 799 -6.82 37.87 15.63
CA GLY A 799 -7.06 36.45 15.46
C GLY A 799 -8.55 36.03 15.46
N LYS A 800 -9.49 36.93 15.66
CA LYS A 800 -10.93 36.62 15.62
C LYS A 800 -11.52 37.02 14.28
N LYS A 801 -12.24 36.11 13.63
CA LYS A 801 -13.00 36.38 12.41
C LYS A 801 -14.01 37.48 12.68
N ARG A 802 -14.00 38.57 11.85
CA ARG A 802 -14.90 39.71 11.95
C ARG A 802 -15.79 39.84 10.75
N ASP A 803 -15.30 39.43 9.57
CA ASP A 803 -16.08 39.52 8.34
C ASP A 803 -15.55 38.49 7.29
N ILE A 804 -16.33 38.30 6.23
CA ILE A 804 -15.88 37.67 4.97
C ILE A 804 -16.44 38.57 3.86
N ASP A 805 -15.55 39.04 2.99
CA ASP A 805 -15.94 39.89 1.87
C ASP A 805 -15.32 39.42 0.54
N GLU A 806 -15.97 39.83 -0.58
CA GLU A 806 -15.53 39.47 -1.93
C GLU A 806 -14.61 40.55 -2.48
N PHE A 807 -13.42 40.13 -2.92
CA PHE A 807 -12.40 40.98 -3.50
C PHE A 807 -11.92 40.41 -4.82
N LYS A 808 -11.39 41.21 -5.70
CA LYS A 808 -10.79 40.75 -6.95
C LYS A 808 -9.67 39.74 -6.67
N ASN A 809 -9.68 38.65 -7.43
CA ASN A 809 -8.60 37.66 -7.38
C ASN A 809 -7.24 38.36 -7.57
N ASP A 810 -6.25 37.95 -6.77
CA ASP A 810 -4.91 38.56 -6.75
C ASP A 810 -4.85 40.05 -6.31
N ILE A 811 -5.85 40.51 -5.55
CA ILE A 811 -5.78 41.84 -4.94
C ILE A 811 -4.49 41.99 -4.13
N ASP A 812 -3.79 43.10 -4.37
CA ASP A 812 -2.60 43.44 -3.58
C ASP A 812 -2.96 43.79 -2.13
N GLU A 813 -1.97 43.60 -1.23
CA GLU A 813 -2.20 43.79 0.20
C GLU A 813 -2.60 45.25 0.53
N GLU A 814 -2.00 46.25 -0.13
CA GLU A 814 -2.27 47.65 0.16
C GLU A 814 -3.72 48.03 -0.18
N THR A 815 -4.17 47.64 -1.36
CA THR A 815 -5.57 47.88 -1.81
C THR A 815 -6.57 47.13 -0.92
N LEU A 816 -6.26 45.86 -0.54
CA LEU A 816 -7.09 45.10 0.37
C LEU A 816 -7.20 45.76 1.75
N VAL A 817 -6.08 46.15 2.33
CA VAL A 817 -6.03 46.86 3.62
C VAL A 817 -6.85 48.13 3.59
N LYS A 818 -6.73 48.95 2.53
CA LYS A 818 -7.48 50.19 2.38
C LYS A 818 -8.98 49.93 2.31
N ASN A 819 -9.40 48.92 1.58
CA ASN A 819 -10.82 48.55 1.46
C ASN A 819 -11.38 48.08 2.82
N VAL A 820 -10.62 47.20 3.54
CA VAL A 820 -11.07 46.68 4.83
C VAL A 820 -11.16 47.75 5.92
N ILE A 821 -10.20 48.67 6.02
CA ILE A 821 -10.17 49.70 7.05
C ILE A 821 -11.29 50.72 6.82
N ASN A 822 -11.63 51.02 5.54
CA ASN A 822 -12.68 51.95 5.18
C ASN A 822 -14.08 51.35 5.27
N LYS A 823 -14.23 50.03 5.53
CA LYS A 823 -15.53 49.37 5.61
C LYS A 823 -16.29 49.81 6.88
N LYS A 824 -17.49 50.34 6.69
CA LYS A 824 -18.31 50.94 7.78
C LYS A 824 -18.50 50.00 8.97
N GLU A 825 -18.73 48.71 8.70
CA GLU A 825 -19.00 47.67 9.70
C GLU A 825 -17.75 47.31 10.52
N LEU A 826 -16.57 47.52 9.96
CA LEU A 826 -15.30 47.17 10.59
C LEU A 826 -14.60 48.36 11.26
N LYS A 827 -15.05 49.60 10.97
CA LYS A 827 -14.44 50.84 11.44
C LYS A 827 -14.29 50.90 12.97
N LYS A 828 -15.30 50.40 13.70
CA LYS A 828 -15.32 50.34 15.19
C LYS A 828 -14.15 49.52 15.78
N TYR A 829 -13.50 48.65 15.01
CA TYR A 829 -12.37 47.84 15.47
C TYR A 829 -11.02 48.52 15.27
N PHE A 830 -10.98 49.57 14.46
CA PHE A 830 -9.77 50.35 14.13
C PHE A 830 -9.76 51.73 14.77
N GLU A 831 -10.91 52.32 15.11
CA GLU A 831 -11.02 53.66 15.71
C GLU A 831 -10.29 53.74 17.05
N GLY A 832 -9.36 54.70 17.15
CA GLY A 832 -8.53 54.91 18.32
C GLY A 832 -7.46 53.85 18.56
N LYS A 833 -7.23 52.95 17.61
CA LYS A 833 -6.22 51.87 17.72
C LYS A 833 -5.13 51.95 16.65
N LYS A 834 -3.92 51.56 17.03
CA LYS A 834 -2.81 51.47 16.13
C LYS A 834 -2.70 50.03 15.56
N ILE A 835 -2.55 49.88 14.24
CA ILE A 835 -2.27 48.61 13.61
C ILE A 835 -0.76 48.30 13.81
N ILE A 836 -0.49 47.25 14.57
CA ILE A 836 0.92 46.83 14.89
C ILE A 836 1.45 45.90 13.82
N LYS A 837 0.60 44.97 13.30
CA LYS A 837 0.99 43.96 12.31
C LYS A 837 -0.18 43.61 11.42
N LYS A 838 0.16 43.38 10.13
CA LYS A 838 -0.76 42.82 9.14
C LYS A 838 -0.21 41.45 8.69
N ILE A 839 -1.07 40.46 8.59
CA ILE A 839 -0.73 39.12 8.11
C ILE A 839 -1.70 38.81 6.99
N TYR A 840 -1.22 38.86 5.74
CA TYR A 840 -2.01 38.59 4.56
C TYR A 840 -1.57 37.26 3.93
N VAL A 841 -2.50 36.31 3.83
CA VAL A 841 -2.35 35.10 3.01
C VAL A 841 -3.18 35.33 1.77
N LYS A 842 -2.54 35.49 0.64
CA LYS A 842 -3.11 35.89 -0.64
C LYS A 842 -4.37 35.07 -0.97
N ASN A 843 -5.46 35.76 -1.32
CA ASN A 843 -6.76 35.20 -1.69
C ASN A 843 -7.46 34.34 -0.62
N LYS A 844 -7.01 34.39 0.64
CA LYS A 844 -7.58 33.54 1.71
C LYS A 844 -7.99 34.32 2.95
N ILE A 845 -7.04 35.04 3.54
CA ILE A 845 -7.27 35.65 4.85
C ILE A 845 -6.38 36.89 5.04
N ILE A 846 -6.92 37.90 5.66
CA ILE A 846 -6.14 39.01 6.21
C ILE A 846 -6.43 39.13 7.70
N ASN A 847 -5.38 39.25 8.53
CA ASN A 847 -5.50 39.44 9.97
C ASN A 847 -4.75 40.71 10.39
N PHE A 848 -5.45 41.61 11.05
CA PHE A 848 -4.90 42.84 11.64
C PHE A 848 -4.65 42.62 13.14
N ILE A 849 -3.47 42.87 13.61
CA ILE A 849 -3.14 42.96 15.03
C ILE A 849 -3.20 44.43 15.39
N VAL A 850 -4.20 44.80 16.21
CA VAL A 850 -4.44 46.21 16.65
C VAL A 850 -4.36 46.30 18.16
N GLN A 851 -3.83 47.40 18.65
CA GLN A 851 -3.63 47.73 20.07
C GLN A 851 -4.22 49.10 20.36
#